data_d848a2c9200b2ea780fb33646162c10d
#
_entry.id   d848a2c9200b2ea780fb33646162c10d
#
_cell.length_a   1.000
_cell.length_b   1.000
_cell.length_c   1.000
_cell.angle_alpha   90.00
_cell.angle_beta   90.00
_cell.angle_gamma   90.00
#
_symmetry.space_group_name_H-M   'P 1'
#
loop_
_entity.id
_entity.type
_entity.pdbx_description
1 polymer ?
#
loop_
_entity_poly.entity_id
_entity_poly.type
_entity_poly.pdbx_seq_one_letter_code
_entity_poly.pdbx_strand_id
1 'polypeptide(L)'
;MVFTRYDGKAMELWRLDLASGKSQALTQGGAVNVEPRLSPDGKRIAWVSTEGTGHFNLFIADIDGNGLHSAHPLLGERRSKRDRYYYSPFDHAINPSWSSDGRTLLYVGNPEIAWGTGALMAVDVAAPAQPRTLLTEETSWSARPELAPDGKRVLYSSYHGRQTHQLWMTTLQGAAPLPLTFGDSERRNARWSPDGKRIAYIGNASGNVELVVMDAVGGANRVVTAKRLRTLAPTARITLEIGVPARVSVTGSDGRAYAPRDAWMHADDGFDRAQVATEAHYFHCPSTCTLDVPAGATAVLVQHGFEYALWQHRLDLVAGSATPVKVDLVAQPLPREFGNFISADLHVHMNYGGHYRNTPENLARQARTEDLDRIESLIVNKEERIPDIAYFDITHAQEFHTSFWGHLGLLNLRDHYLSPDYSAYRHTAMASPWPHNGIVADLAHAQQGVVGYVHPFDTVPDPAKDAVLTHQLPADVAHGKVDYIEIVGFADHKSTAAVWYRLLNLGYKLPAGAGSDTMANYASLRGPVGMNRVFLDTGGSVEDDAVFAALKAGHGFATNGPLLGLTVDGRKPGESIAARGKLAYRVSLRSPIAVDHLELVSNGEVVKRFDLTGDRTRFDAEGELDLAHGGWLLLRAWSEGADPKLLDLYAYATTNPVWLAGPTPDASADAAYFIAWIDRLIEAADARDDWNDASEKNETLAYLREAQAKFRKGVR
;
A
#
# COMPACT_ATOMS: atom_id res chain seq x y z
N MET A 1 30.13 8.44 13.56
CA MET A 1 29.04 8.29 12.56
C MET A 1 27.76 7.96 13.30
N VAL A 2 26.62 8.56 12.92
CA VAL A 2 25.29 8.18 13.44
C VAL A 2 24.52 7.53 12.30
N PHE A 3 23.78 6.47 12.59
CA PHE A 3 23.04 5.67 11.60
C PHE A 3 21.84 4.98 12.24
N THR A 4 20.91 4.54 11.43
CA THR A 4 19.77 3.73 11.84
C THR A 4 20.14 2.26 11.82
N ARG A 5 19.69 1.50 12.81
CA ARG A 5 19.92 0.06 12.91
C ARG A 5 18.70 -0.61 13.53
N TYR A 6 18.28 -1.72 12.95
CA TYR A 6 17.33 -2.64 13.56
C TYR A 6 18.01 -3.37 14.73
N ASP A 7 17.39 -3.38 15.90
CA ASP A 7 17.92 -4.00 17.12
C ASP A 7 17.27 -5.36 17.48
N GLY A 8 16.39 -5.86 16.62
CA GLY A 8 15.59 -7.08 16.82
C GLY A 8 14.16 -6.79 17.28
N LYS A 9 13.81 -5.52 17.56
CA LYS A 9 12.47 -5.07 17.99
C LYS A 9 12.00 -3.85 17.22
N ALA A 10 12.87 -2.88 17.00
CA ALA A 10 12.55 -1.63 16.34
C ALA A 10 13.75 -1.06 15.58
N MET A 11 13.52 0.00 14.82
CA MET A 11 14.57 0.80 14.17
C MET A 11 15.05 1.84 15.15
N GLU A 12 16.32 1.76 15.57
CA GLU A 12 16.91 2.65 16.56
C GLU A 12 18.11 3.41 16.02
N LEU A 13 18.40 4.59 16.59
CA LEU A 13 19.59 5.34 16.26
C LEU A 13 20.80 4.75 16.99
N TRP A 14 21.90 4.63 16.27
CA TRP A 14 23.16 4.12 16.76
C TRP A 14 24.31 5.07 16.41
N ARG A 15 25.29 5.16 17.30
CA ARG A 15 26.57 5.81 17.05
C ARG A 15 27.67 4.77 16.85
N LEU A 16 28.46 4.93 15.80
CA LEU A 16 29.67 4.16 15.54
C LEU A 16 30.89 5.05 15.71
N ASP A 17 31.80 4.66 16.58
CA ASP A 17 33.13 5.22 16.64
C ASP A 17 33.97 4.60 15.52
N LEU A 18 34.40 5.44 14.58
CA LEU A 18 35.11 4.96 13.36
C LEU A 18 36.52 4.48 13.65
N ALA A 19 37.14 4.93 14.75
CA ALA A 19 38.51 4.55 15.12
C ALA A 19 38.54 3.19 15.83
N SER A 20 37.64 2.98 16.77
CA SER A 20 37.56 1.75 17.56
C SER A 20 36.64 0.67 16.96
N GLY A 21 35.76 1.04 16.03
CA GLY A 21 34.73 0.17 15.51
C GLY A 21 33.58 -0.16 16.48
N LYS A 22 33.58 0.48 17.66
CA LYS A 22 32.53 0.26 18.68
C LYS A 22 31.25 1.01 18.33
N SER A 23 30.11 0.37 18.50
CA SER A 23 28.81 0.98 18.33
C SER A 23 28.04 1.04 19.66
N GLN A 24 27.21 2.09 19.81
CA GLN A 24 26.37 2.35 20.97
C GLN A 24 24.99 2.79 20.48
N ALA A 25 23.92 2.21 21.07
CA ALA A 25 22.57 2.70 20.85
C ALA A 25 22.38 4.10 21.44
N LEU A 26 21.72 4.96 20.70
CA LEU A 26 21.36 6.31 21.13
C LEU A 26 19.89 6.40 21.55
N THR A 27 19.02 5.58 20.95
CA THR A 27 17.60 5.43 21.29
C THR A 27 17.29 3.97 21.62
N GLN A 28 16.30 3.71 22.47
CA GLN A 28 15.91 2.36 22.93
C GLN A 28 14.42 2.30 23.30
N GLY A 29 13.60 3.18 22.72
CA GLY A 29 12.19 3.30 23.09
C GLY A 29 11.25 2.31 22.40
N GLY A 30 11.72 1.57 21.38
CA GLY A 30 10.89 0.69 20.57
C GLY A 30 10.06 1.44 19.52
N ALA A 31 10.22 2.77 19.40
CA ALA A 31 9.67 3.56 18.29
C ALA A 31 10.49 3.35 17.02
N VAL A 32 9.95 3.77 15.88
CA VAL A 32 10.71 3.84 14.63
C VAL A 32 11.53 5.13 14.64
N ASN A 33 12.85 5.03 14.77
CA ASN A 33 13.79 6.14 14.78
C ASN A 33 14.67 6.06 13.53
N VAL A 34 14.51 7.01 12.60
CA VAL A 34 15.16 6.99 11.29
C VAL A 34 15.71 8.37 10.89
N GLU A 35 16.48 8.42 9.82
CA GLU A 35 16.96 9.65 9.17
C GLU A 35 17.78 10.59 10.09
N PRO A 36 18.75 10.10 10.88
CA PRO A 36 19.53 10.97 11.75
C PRO A 36 20.38 11.97 10.97
N ARG A 37 20.42 13.22 11.46
CA ARG A 37 21.21 14.32 10.91
C ARG A 37 21.90 15.08 12.02
N LEU A 38 23.22 15.02 12.05
CA LEU A 38 24.01 15.85 12.96
C LEU A 38 24.03 17.31 12.47
N SER A 39 23.92 18.25 13.39
CA SER A 39 24.17 19.66 13.09
C SER A 39 25.61 19.87 12.63
N PRO A 40 25.93 20.95 11.89
CA PRO A 40 27.28 21.20 11.36
C PRO A 40 28.37 21.29 12.45
N ASP A 41 28.03 21.74 13.66
CA ASP A 41 28.91 21.79 14.80
C ASP A 41 29.04 20.46 15.57
N GLY A 42 28.23 19.44 15.17
CA GLY A 42 28.22 18.12 15.80
C GLY A 42 27.61 18.06 17.20
N LYS A 43 27.00 19.15 17.69
CA LYS A 43 26.47 19.23 19.06
C LYS A 43 24.98 18.87 19.17
N ARG A 44 24.24 18.91 18.07
CA ARG A 44 22.83 18.54 18.01
C ARG A 44 22.59 17.50 16.96
N ILE A 45 21.50 16.79 17.13
CA ILE A 45 21.00 15.82 16.15
C ILE A 45 19.52 16.07 15.92
N ALA A 46 19.08 15.99 14.67
CA ALA A 46 17.69 15.90 14.29
C ALA A 46 17.43 14.52 13.67
N TRP A 47 16.26 13.96 13.92
CA TRP A 47 15.84 12.70 13.32
C TRP A 47 14.32 12.63 13.19
N VAL A 48 13.84 11.60 12.52
CA VAL A 48 12.42 11.29 12.41
C VAL A 48 12.08 10.18 13.40
N SER A 49 11.01 10.34 14.16
CA SER A 49 10.54 9.35 15.12
C SER A 49 9.03 9.24 15.16
N THR A 50 8.56 8.02 15.46
CA THR A 50 7.14 7.74 15.78
C THR A 50 6.88 7.80 17.29
N GLU A 51 7.85 8.22 18.10
CA GLU A 51 7.70 8.28 19.56
C GLU A 51 6.55 9.21 19.96
N GLY A 52 5.74 8.78 20.92
CA GLY A 52 4.61 9.52 21.48
C GLY A 52 3.31 9.35 20.69
N THR A 53 3.29 9.58 19.39
CA THR A 53 2.04 9.57 18.59
C THR A 53 1.86 8.36 17.68
N GLY A 54 2.93 7.59 17.45
CA GLY A 54 2.94 6.51 16.44
C GLY A 54 3.13 6.99 14.99
N HIS A 55 3.23 8.30 14.76
CA HIS A 55 3.40 8.89 13.43
C HIS A 55 4.73 9.63 13.30
N PHE A 56 5.23 9.74 12.08
CA PHE A 56 6.49 10.43 11.81
C PHE A 56 6.46 11.91 12.19
N ASN A 57 7.37 12.29 13.07
CA ASN A 57 7.59 13.66 13.48
C ASN A 57 9.11 13.96 13.61
N LEU A 58 9.48 15.23 13.50
CA LEU A 58 10.86 15.66 13.71
C LEU A 58 11.18 15.74 15.20
N PHE A 59 12.23 15.06 15.60
CA PHE A 59 12.81 15.15 16.92
C PHE A 59 14.17 15.86 16.86
N ILE A 60 14.52 16.51 17.94
CA ILE A 60 15.82 17.16 18.13
C ILE A 60 16.35 16.85 19.52
N ALA A 61 17.66 16.74 19.64
CA ALA A 61 18.35 16.57 20.91
C ALA A 61 19.76 17.17 20.85
N ASP A 62 20.31 17.50 22.00
CA ASP A 62 21.76 17.68 22.16
C ASP A 62 22.43 16.30 22.14
N ILE A 63 23.63 16.22 21.59
CA ILE A 63 24.40 14.97 21.51
C ILE A 63 25.85 15.21 21.94
N ASP A 64 26.33 14.33 22.79
CA ASP A 64 27.74 14.33 23.24
C ASP A 64 28.31 12.90 23.33
N GLY A 65 29.45 12.77 24.01
CA GLY A 65 30.10 11.48 24.27
C GLY A 65 29.25 10.48 25.05
N ASN A 66 28.30 10.94 25.85
CA ASN A 66 27.45 10.12 26.71
C ASN A 66 26.11 9.70 26.04
N GLY A 67 25.70 10.36 24.98
CA GLY A 67 24.46 10.03 24.25
C GLY A 67 23.60 11.23 23.89
N LEU A 68 22.29 11.05 23.88
CA LEU A 68 21.30 12.10 23.62
C LEU A 68 20.84 12.74 24.93
N HIS A 69 20.64 14.04 24.88
CA HIS A 69 20.13 14.84 25.99
C HIS A 69 18.99 15.72 25.54
N SER A 70 17.95 15.87 26.38
CA SER A 70 16.81 16.76 26.13
C SER A 70 16.08 16.47 24.81
N ALA A 71 15.95 15.20 24.43
CA ALA A 71 15.21 14.79 23.23
C ALA A 71 13.74 15.23 23.32
N HIS A 72 13.23 15.87 22.27
CA HIS A 72 11.84 16.32 22.18
C HIS A 72 11.39 16.51 20.73
N PRO A 73 10.09 16.44 20.44
CA PRO A 73 9.57 16.77 19.12
C PRO A 73 9.74 18.27 18.84
N LEU A 74 10.46 18.60 17.76
CA LEU A 74 10.78 19.99 17.40
C LEU A 74 9.54 20.83 17.11
N LEU A 75 8.58 20.25 16.38
CA LEU A 75 7.35 20.92 15.94
C LEU A 75 6.20 20.76 16.95
N GLY A 76 6.48 20.28 18.17
CA GLY A 76 5.51 19.92 19.17
C GLY A 76 4.85 18.56 18.89
N GLU A 77 4.01 18.12 19.83
CA GLU A 77 3.23 16.89 19.63
C GLU A 77 2.11 17.15 18.61
N ARG A 78 2.08 16.30 17.58
CA ARG A 78 1.00 16.27 16.60
C ARG A 78 0.20 15.01 16.81
N ARG A 79 -1.13 15.11 16.84
CA ARG A 79 -2.01 13.98 17.05
C ARG A 79 -2.66 13.59 15.72
N SER A 80 -2.43 12.36 15.29
CA SER A 80 -3.19 11.73 14.23
C SER A 80 -4.30 10.83 14.79
N LYS A 81 -5.33 10.61 14.00
CA LYS A 81 -6.39 9.63 14.30
C LYS A 81 -6.11 8.27 13.65
N ARG A 82 -4.97 8.09 12.97
CA ARG A 82 -4.64 6.87 12.27
C ARG A 82 -3.50 6.11 12.91
N ASP A 83 -3.71 4.84 13.09
CA ASP A 83 -2.78 3.93 13.74
C ASP A 83 -2.01 3.04 12.75
N ARG A 84 -2.44 3.01 11.47
CA ARG A 84 -1.87 2.13 10.45
C ARG A 84 -0.56 2.64 9.86
N TYR A 85 -0.45 3.94 9.58
CA TYR A 85 0.70 4.54 8.91
C TYR A 85 1.59 5.31 9.86
N TYR A 86 2.87 5.42 9.51
CA TYR A 86 3.85 6.21 10.25
C TYR A 86 3.61 7.72 10.16
N TYR A 87 2.84 8.17 9.18
CA TYR A 87 2.44 9.56 9.00
C TYR A 87 0.93 9.67 8.89
N SER A 88 0.41 10.81 9.31
CA SER A 88 -1.00 11.09 9.28
C SER A 88 -1.44 11.71 7.94
N PRO A 89 -2.74 11.88 7.72
CA PRO A 89 -3.25 12.60 6.57
C PRO A 89 -2.71 14.02 6.40
N PHE A 90 -2.35 14.70 7.51
CA PHE A 90 -2.04 16.14 7.50
C PHE A 90 -0.71 16.51 8.16
N ASP A 91 -0.12 15.69 9.00
CA ASP A 91 0.88 16.16 9.96
C ASP A 91 2.16 15.31 10.05
N HIS A 92 2.58 14.69 8.97
CA HIS A 92 3.91 14.09 8.96
C HIS A 92 4.99 15.16 8.81
N ALA A 93 6.17 14.88 9.36
CA ALA A 93 7.37 15.67 9.18
C ALA A 93 8.58 14.73 9.05
N ILE A 94 9.20 14.73 7.87
CA ILE A 94 10.24 13.78 7.46
C ILE A 94 11.39 14.47 6.72
N ASN A 95 12.46 13.75 6.42
CA ASN A 95 13.61 14.17 5.64
C ASN A 95 14.33 15.41 6.18
N PRO A 96 14.74 15.46 7.45
CA PRO A 96 15.43 16.62 8.01
C PRO A 96 16.79 16.89 7.36
N SER A 97 17.15 18.16 7.19
CA SER A 97 18.46 18.61 6.75
C SER A 97 18.82 19.95 7.37
N TRP A 98 20.04 20.06 7.92
CA TRP A 98 20.53 21.27 8.56
C TRP A 98 21.05 22.31 7.58
N SER A 99 20.79 23.57 7.86
CA SER A 99 21.57 24.68 7.28
C SER A 99 23.02 24.65 7.78
N SER A 100 23.94 25.22 6.99
CA SER A 100 25.37 25.23 7.31
C SER A 100 25.69 25.98 8.59
N ASP A 101 24.85 26.95 9.01
CA ASP A 101 24.98 27.69 10.28
C ASP A 101 24.28 26.98 11.46
N GLY A 102 23.63 25.85 11.23
CA GLY A 102 22.92 25.07 12.25
C GLY A 102 21.67 25.74 12.82
N ARG A 103 21.12 26.78 12.18
CA ARG A 103 19.94 27.52 12.65
C ARG A 103 18.64 27.03 12.06
N THR A 104 18.68 26.59 10.83
CA THR A 104 17.49 26.17 10.08
C THR A 104 17.52 24.67 9.82
N LEU A 105 16.38 24.01 10.00
CA LEU A 105 16.11 22.68 9.45
C LEU A 105 15.21 22.80 8.25
N LEU A 106 15.61 22.17 7.15
CA LEU A 106 14.75 21.85 6.01
C LEU A 106 14.11 20.50 6.26
N TYR A 107 12.86 20.32 5.84
CA TYR A 107 12.14 19.07 5.97
C TYR A 107 10.96 18.99 4.97
N VAL A 108 10.35 17.84 4.86
CA VAL A 108 9.06 17.65 4.16
C VAL A 108 7.96 17.58 5.21
N GLY A 109 6.91 18.38 5.04
CA GLY A 109 5.76 18.40 5.94
C GLY A 109 4.46 18.57 5.19
N ASN A 110 3.39 17.97 5.68
CA ASN A 110 2.05 18.03 5.09
C ASN A 110 1.02 18.61 6.06
N PRO A 111 0.93 19.94 6.22
CA PRO A 111 0.00 20.54 7.18
C PRO A 111 -1.43 20.73 6.67
N GLU A 112 -1.68 20.68 5.35
CA GLU A 112 -2.92 21.21 4.78
C GLU A 112 -3.68 20.24 3.87
N ILE A 113 -3.01 19.31 3.21
CA ILE A 113 -3.62 18.48 2.17
C ILE A 113 -3.80 17.06 2.68
N ALA A 114 -5.04 16.63 2.79
CA ALA A 114 -5.36 15.26 3.20
C ALA A 114 -4.69 14.26 2.23
N TRP A 115 -3.87 13.34 2.78
CA TRP A 115 -3.11 12.33 2.00
C TRP A 115 -2.12 12.91 0.99
N GLY A 116 -1.83 14.19 1.07
CA GLY A 116 -0.80 14.83 0.26
C GLY A 116 0.59 14.32 0.64
N THR A 117 1.54 14.43 -0.30
CA THR A 117 2.93 13.99 -0.08
C THR A 117 3.79 15.05 0.64
N GLY A 118 3.23 16.23 0.85
CA GLY A 118 3.84 17.32 1.58
C GLY A 118 4.60 18.32 0.73
N ALA A 119 5.01 19.39 1.39
CA ALA A 119 5.76 20.52 0.82
C ALA A 119 7.19 20.56 1.37
N LEU A 120 8.09 21.25 0.67
CA LEU A 120 9.40 21.60 1.21
C LEU A 120 9.23 22.73 2.23
N MET A 121 9.61 22.46 3.46
CA MET A 121 9.47 23.34 4.60
C MET A 121 10.83 23.75 5.17
N ALA A 122 10.87 24.90 5.82
CA ALA A 122 12.01 25.35 6.61
C ALA A 122 11.54 25.84 7.98
N VAL A 123 12.29 25.53 9.02
CA VAL A 123 12.00 26.00 10.39
C VAL A 123 13.27 26.49 11.06
N ASP A 124 13.21 27.64 11.72
CA ASP A 124 14.24 28.08 12.64
C ASP A 124 14.14 27.27 13.93
N VAL A 125 15.22 26.59 14.30
CA VAL A 125 15.25 25.73 15.49
C VAL A 125 15.02 26.52 16.78
N ALA A 126 15.35 27.81 16.81
CA ALA A 126 15.06 28.68 17.95
C ALA A 126 13.62 29.22 17.98
N ALA A 127 12.88 29.12 16.86
CA ALA A 127 11.50 29.55 16.74
C ALA A 127 10.63 28.47 16.03
N PRO A 128 10.52 27.25 16.59
CA PRO A 128 9.92 26.11 15.89
C PRO A 128 8.42 26.24 15.64
N ALA A 129 7.72 27.17 16.30
CA ALA A 129 6.31 27.44 16.09
C ALA A 129 5.99 28.17 14.79
N GLN A 130 6.98 28.62 14.03
CA GLN A 130 6.84 29.39 12.79
C GLN A 130 7.54 28.72 11.60
N PRO A 131 7.13 27.52 11.20
CA PRO A 131 7.63 26.92 9.98
C PRO A 131 7.15 27.71 8.76
N ARG A 132 7.96 27.74 7.71
CA ARG A 132 7.59 28.37 6.43
C ARG A 132 7.70 27.39 5.27
N THR A 133 6.78 27.48 4.35
CA THR A 133 6.82 26.72 3.09
C THR A 133 7.82 27.35 2.13
N LEU A 134 8.72 26.54 1.58
CA LEU A 134 9.64 26.95 0.52
C LEU A 134 9.03 26.66 -0.86
N LEU A 135 8.40 25.51 -0.99
CA LEU A 135 7.80 25.05 -2.24
C LEU A 135 6.69 24.07 -1.90
N THR A 136 5.50 24.33 -2.44
CA THR A 136 4.37 23.39 -2.37
C THR A 136 4.46 22.45 -3.56
N GLU A 137 4.55 21.16 -3.30
CA GLU A 137 4.62 20.14 -4.32
C GLU A 137 4.13 18.78 -3.77
N GLU A 138 3.10 18.22 -4.39
CA GLU A 138 2.46 16.99 -3.91
C GLU A 138 3.30 15.71 -4.11
N THR A 139 4.43 15.81 -4.78
CA THR A 139 5.34 14.67 -5.01
C THR A 139 6.59 14.71 -4.12
N SER A 140 6.54 15.41 -3.01
CA SER A 140 7.72 15.71 -2.18
C SER A 140 8.11 14.62 -1.17
N TRP A 141 7.37 13.54 -1.05
CA TRP A 141 7.60 12.47 -0.04
C TRP A 141 9.05 12.00 0.07
N SER A 142 9.72 11.82 -1.05
CA SER A 142 11.11 11.41 -1.12
C SER A 142 12.04 12.55 -1.51
N ALA A 143 11.64 13.79 -1.25
CA ALA A 143 12.37 14.96 -1.71
C ALA A 143 13.77 15.06 -1.08
N ARG A 144 13.91 14.75 0.21
CA ARG A 144 15.17 14.79 0.96
C ARG A 144 15.97 16.05 0.67
N PRO A 145 15.42 17.24 0.99
CA PRO A 145 16.04 18.50 0.67
C PRO A 145 17.40 18.63 1.38
N GLU A 146 18.37 19.23 0.69
CA GLU A 146 19.70 19.50 1.28
C GLU A 146 20.21 20.87 0.83
N LEU A 147 20.63 21.67 1.80
CA LEU A 147 21.23 22.96 1.54
C LEU A 147 22.69 22.78 1.08
N ALA A 148 23.04 23.46 -0.02
CA ALA A 148 24.41 23.46 -0.50
C ALA A 148 25.37 24.14 0.52
N PRO A 149 26.68 23.83 0.48
CA PRO A 149 27.68 24.47 1.36
C PRO A 149 27.72 26.01 1.25
N ASP A 150 27.24 26.58 0.14
CA ASP A 150 27.12 28.02 -0.05
C ASP A 150 25.98 28.70 0.74
N GLY A 151 25.13 27.89 1.39
CA GLY A 151 24.00 28.35 2.19
C GLY A 151 22.84 28.95 1.38
N LYS A 152 22.81 28.80 0.05
CA LYS A 152 21.84 29.45 -0.82
C LYS A 152 20.98 28.47 -1.63
N ARG A 153 21.59 27.43 -2.19
CA ARG A 153 20.95 26.49 -3.07
C ARG A 153 20.40 25.31 -2.29
N VAL A 154 19.15 24.92 -2.58
CA VAL A 154 18.49 23.74 -2.02
C VAL A 154 18.35 22.70 -3.11
N LEU A 155 18.98 21.55 -2.91
CA LEU A 155 18.88 20.37 -3.78
C LEU A 155 17.79 19.45 -3.23
N TYR A 156 16.95 18.89 -4.09
CA TYR A 156 15.93 17.94 -3.68
C TYR A 156 15.57 17.01 -4.83
N SER A 157 14.83 15.96 -4.55
CA SER A 157 14.30 15.02 -5.54
C SER A 157 12.81 15.23 -5.71
N SER A 158 12.34 15.25 -6.95
CA SER A 158 10.93 15.35 -7.30
C SER A 158 10.65 14.72 -8.65
N TYR A 159 9.43 14.28 -8.84
CA TYR A 159 8.97 13.94 -10.18
C TYR A 159 8.18 15.04 -10.88
N HIS A 160 8.21 16.26 -10.43
CA HIS A 160 7.48 17.37 -11.01
C HIS A 160 7.60 17.39 -12.55
N GLY A 161 6.49 17.30 -13.25
CA GLY A 161 6.44 17.18 -14.72
C GLY A 161 7.16 15.96 -15.30
N ARG A 162 7.40 14.88 -14.52
CA ARG A 162 8.13 13.66 -14.92
C ARG A 162 7.45 12.42 -14.34
N GLN A 163 7.74 11.26 -14.92
CA GLN A 163 7.31 9.94 -14.39
C GLN A 163 8.20 9.45 -13.27
N THR A 164 9.49 9.81 -13.31
CA THR A 164 10.50 9.36 -12.35
C THR A 164 11.07 10.55 -11.59
N HIS A 165 11.48 10.32 -10.34
CA HIS A 165 12.17 11.34 -9.59
C HIS A 165 13.45 11.78 -10.31
N GLN A 166 13.58 13.08 -10.43
CA GLN A 166 14.80 13.74 -10.90
C GLN A 166 15.35 14.65 -9.80
N LEU A 167 16.61 15.05 -9.94
CA LEU A 167 17.20 16.04 -9.05
C LEU A 167 16.82 17.44 -9.53
N TRP A 168 16.36 18.24 -8.58
CA TRP A 168 15.94 19.61 -8.78
C TRP A 168 16.67 20.55 -7.83
N MET A 169 16.75 21.80 -8.17
CA MET A 169 17.36 22.84 -7.36
C MET A 169 16.44 24.05 -7.25
N THR A 170 16.28 24.52 -6.02
CA THR A 170 15.65 25.80 -5.70
C THR A 170 16.57 26.59 -4.78
N THR A 171 16.09 27.67 -4.19
CA THR A 171 16.82 28.47 -3.19
C THR A 171 16.14 28.41 -1.83
N LEU A 172 16.85 28.80 -0.78
CA LEU A 172 16.28 28.90 0.57
C LEU A 172 15.14 29.94 0.66
N GLN A 173 14.99 30.79 -0.32
CA GLN A 173 13.90 31.79 -0.45
C GLN A 173 12.73 31.26 -1.29
N GLY A 174 12.78 30.03 -1.81
CA GLY A 174 11.71 29.43 -2.61
C GLY A 174 11.67 29.95 -4.06
N ALA A 175 12.83 30.11 -4.72
CA ALA A 175 12.86 30.45 -6.15
C ALA A 175 12.29 29.32 -7.00
N ALA A 176 11.84 29.66 -8.23
CA ALA A 176 11.33 28.67 -9.17
C ALA A 176 12.32 27.51 -9.37
N PRO A 177 11.84 26.25 -9.29
CA PRO A 177 12.70 25.07 -9.37
C PRO A 177 13.35 24.93 -10.76
N LEU A 178 14.60 24.47 -10.77
CA LEU A 178 15.35 24.13 -11.98
C LEU A 178 15.73 22.66 -11.94
N PRO A 179 15.39 21.87 -12.99
CA PRO A 179 15.80 20.47 -13.06
C PRO A 179 17.33 20.37 -13.33
N LEU A 180 18.01 19.50 -12.59
CA LEU A 180 19.43 19.19 -12.79
C LEU A 180 19.64 17.92 -13.59
N THR A 181 18.68 17.01 -13.56
CA THR A 181 18.78 15.72 -14.23
C THR A 181 17.51 15.39 -15.01
N PHE A 182 17.64 14.49 -15.96
CA PHE A 182 16.58 14.06 -16.86
C PHE A 182 16.72 12.56 -17.17
N GLY A 183 15.65 11.93 -17.60
CA GLY A 183 15.64 10.54 -18.03
C GLY A 183 14.53 9.73 -17.38
N ASP A 184 14.56 8.43 -17.60
CA ASP A 184 13.54 7.43 -17.29
C ASP A 184 13.91 6.53 -16.10
N SER A 185 14.81 7.00 -15.25
CA SER A 185 15.24 6.30 -14.03
C SER A 185 15.18 7.22 -12.82
N GLU A 186 14.93 6.64 -11.66
CA GLU A 186 14.86 7.35 -10.38
C GLU A 186 16.23 7.93 -9.99
N ARG A 187 16.22 9.16 -9.46
CA ARG A 187 17.38 9.84 -8.91
C ARG A 187 16.99 10.52 -7.62
N ARG A 188 17.44 9.96 -6.50
CA ARG A 188 16.98 10.32 -5.16
C ARG A 188 18.10 10.41 -4.14
N ASN A 189 17.76 10.91 -2.95
CA ASN A 189 18.67 10.96 -1.80
C ASN A 189 19.98 11.69 -2.08
N ALA A 190 19.90 12.78 -2.84
CA ALA A 190 21.06 13.54 -3.26
C ALA A 190 21.81 14.18 -2.08
N ARG A 191 23.14 14.28 -2.19
CA ARG A 191 24.04 14.89 -1.19
C ARG A 191 25.12 15.71 -1.88
N TRP A 192 25.36 16.89 -1.36
CA TRP A 192 26.47 17.71 -1.80
C TRP A 192 27.83 17.16 -1.31
N SER A 193 28.85 17.30 -2.12
CA SER A 193 30.22 17.21 -1.62
C SER A 193 30.53 18.45 -0.75
N PRO A 194 31.45 18.32 0.24
CA PRO A 194 31.80 19.45 1.14
C PRO A 194 32.26 20.72 0.41
N ASP A 195 32.86 20.59 -0.77
CA ASP A 195 33.31 21.69 -1.61
C ASP A 195 32.21 22.24 -2.54
N GLY A 196 31.00 21.67 -2.52
CA GLY A 196 29.85 22.06 -3.36
C GLY A 196 30.02 21.80 -4.85
N LYS A 197 31.06 21.05 -5.28
CA LYS A 197 31.35 20.82 -6.70
C LYS A 197 30.74 19.56 -7.26
N ARG A 198 30.34 18.60 -6.41
CA ARG A 198 29.77 17.31 -6.82
C ARG A 198 28.51 17.01 -6.03
N ILE A 199 27.69 16.17 -6.61
CA ILE A 199 26.49 15.61 -6.02
C ILE A 199 26.57 14.09 -6.09
N ALA A 200 26.39 13.43 -4.95
CA ALA A 200 26.18 12.00 -4.88
C ALA A 200 24.68 11.71 -4.74
N TYR A 201 24.16 10.71 -5.43
CA TYR A 201 22.74 10.35 -5.35
C TYR A 201 22.55 8.85 -5.55
N ILE A 202 21.36 8.36 -5.21
CA ILE A 202 20.93 6.99 -5.47
C ILE A 202 20.13 6.98 -6.78
N GLY A 203 20.55 6.13 -7.70
CA GLY A 203 19.87 5.87 -8.97
C GLY A 203 19.50 4.41 -9.14
N ASN A 204 18.71 4.09 -10.16
CA ASN A 204 18.28 2.72 -10.48
C ASN A 204 18.31 2.41 -11.99
N ALA A 205 19.15 3.10 -12.75
CA ALA A 205 19.20 2.95 -14.20
C ALA A 205 19.53 1.53 -14.68
N SER A 206 20.29 0.74 -13.88
CA SER A 206 20.60 -0.67 -14.15
C SER A 206 19.50 -1.66 -13.76
N GLY A 207 18.40 -1.18 -13.16
CA GLY A 207 17.35 -2.02 -12.55
C GLY A 207 17.48 -2.15 -11.03
N ASN A 208 18.70 -2.18 -10.50
CA ASN A 208 18.96 -2.22 -9.05
C ASN A 208 19.47 -0.87 -8.54
N VAL A 209 19.58 -0.73 -7.23
CA VAL A 209 20.01 0.49 -6.55
C VAL A 209 21.51 0.74 -6.74
N GLU A 210 21.87 1.94 -7.20
CA GLU A 210 23.25 2.34 -7.47
C GLU A 210 23.59 3.66 -6.79
N LEU A 211 24.81 3.75 -6.26
CA LEU A 211 25.38 5.03 -5.85
C LEU A 211 26.04 5.72 -7.03
N VAL A 212 25.60 6.91 -7.37
CA VAL A 212 26.10 7.69 -8.50
C VAL A 212 26.68 9.02 -8.03
N VAL A 213 27.75 9.47 -8.66
CA VAL A 213 28.35 10.79 -8.45
C VAL A 213 28.35 11.57 -9.75
N MET A 214 27.91 12.82 -9.70
CA MET A 214 27.90 13.77 -10.83
C MET A 214 28.52 15.11 -10.42
N ASP A 215 28.94 15.90 -11.38
CA ASP A 215 29.32 17.28 -11.15
C ASP A 215 28.09 18.17 -10.87
N ALA A 216 28.20 19.12 -9.96
CA ALA A 216 27.08 19.96 -9.50
C ALA A 216 26.48 20.87 -10.57
N VAL A 217 27.19 21.12 -11.65
CA VAL A 217 26.74 21.93 -12.80
C VAL A 217 26.27 21.10 -13.99
N GLY A 218 26.06 19.78 -13.79
CA GLY A 218 25.78 18.83 -14.85
C GLY A 218 27.08 18.24 -15.42
N GLY A 219 26.96 17.08 -16.06
CA GLY A 219 28.12 16.40 -16.64
C GLY A 219 28.01 14.90 -16.56
N ALA A 220 29.14 14.20 -16.70
CA ALA A 220 29.18 12.75 -16.71
C ALA A 220 28.83 12.16 -15.33
N ASN A 221 27.91 11.20 -15.35
CA ASN A 221 27.56 10.40 -14.18
C ASN A 221 28.56 9.25 -14.03
N ARG A 222 28.99 8.98 -12.81
CA ARG A 222 29.87 7.88 -12.48
C ARG A 222 29.26 6.99 -11.40
N VAL A 223 28.96 5.74 -11.75
CA VAL A 223 28.53 4.74 -10.75
C VAL A 223 29.70 4.41 -9.84
N VAL A 224 29.45 4.38 -8.54
CA VAL A 224 30.42 4.03 -7.51
C VAL A 224 30.23 2.59 -7.11
N THR A 225 31.16 1.71 -7.52
CA THR A 225 31.16 0.30 -7.17
C THR A 225 32.19 -0.02 -6.11
N ALA A 226 31.86 -0.98 -5.23
CA ALA A 226 32.80 -1.50 -4.26
C ALA A 226 33.90 -2.30 -4.96
N LYS A 227 35.15 -1.86 -4.84
CA LYS A 227 36.31 -2.58 -5.41
C LYS A 227 36.60 -3.91 -4.70
N ARG A 228 36.24 -4.00 -3.41
CA ARG A 228 36.47 -5.18 -2.59
C ARG A 228 35.37 -5.27 -1.53
N LEU A 229 34.76 -6.45 -1.40
CA LEU A 229 33.87 -6.81 -0.30
C LEU A 229 34.60 -7.76 0.65
N ARG A 230 34.42 -7.55 1.94
CA ARG A 230 34.98 -8.41 2.99
C ARG A 230 33.86 -8.76 3.97
N THR A 231 33.61 -10.04 4.13
CA THR A 231 32.74 -10.56 5.19
C THR A 231 33.55 -10.64 6.47
N LEU A 232 33.04 -10.04 7.54
CA LEU A 232 33.74 -9.95 8.84
C LEU A 232 33.32 -11.05 9.83
N ALA A 233 32.13 -11.62 9.64
CA ALA A 233 31.63 -12.72 10.48
C ALA A 233 31.79 -14.07 9.77
N PRO A 234 31.94 -15.19 10.50
CA PRO A 234 31.89 -16.51 9.91
C PRO A 234 30.56 -16.75 9.20
N THR A 235 30.60 -17.22 7.96
CA THR A 235 29.40 -17.48 7.15
C THR A 235 29.31 -18.96 6.73
N ALA A 236 28.11 -19.38 6.43
CA ALA A 236 27.78 -20.61 5.73
C ALA A 236 27.03 -20.26 4.44
N ARG A 237 27.07 -21.15 3.46
CA ARG A 237 26.33 -21.02 2.20
C ARG A 237 25.15 -21.98 2.20
N ILE A 238 23.96 -21.50 1.85
CA ILE A 238 22.79 -22.34 1.60
C ILE A 238 22.38 -22.24 0.14
N THR A 239 21.94 -23.37 -0.42
CA THR A 239 21.33 -23.45 -1.74
C THR A 239 19.93 -24.02 -1.56
N LEU A 240 18.91 -23.20 -1.82
CA LEU A 240 17.52 -23.61 -1.77
C LEU A 240 17.12 -24.20 -3.11
N GLU A 241 16.67 -25.45 -3.12
CA GLU A 241 16.17 -26.18 -4.29
C GLU A 241 14.65 -26.30 -4.15
N ILE A 242 13.91 -25.37 -4.79
CA ILE A 242 12.45 -25.22 -4.62
C ILE A 242 11.70 -25.91 -5.78
N GLY A 243 12.25 -25.85 -6.98
CA GLY A 243 11.65 -26.44 -8.20
C GLY A 243 10.66 -25.53 -8.92
N VAL A 244 10.09 -24.52 -8.23
CA VAL A 244 9.21 -23.49 -8.80
C VAL A 244 9.69 -22.11 -8.32
N PRO A 245 9.31 -21.01 -9.00
CA PRO A 245 9.53 -19.67 -8.47
C PRO A 245 8.82 -19.50 -7.14
N ALA A 246 9.48 -18.91 -6.13
CA ALA A 246 8.86 -18.73 -4.81
C ALA A 246 9.38 -17.49 -4.09
N ARG A 247 8.55 -16.93 -3.22
CA ARG A 247 8.95 -15.90 -2.26
C ARG A 247 9.68 -16.55 -1.09
N VAL A 248 10.82 -15.96 -0.74
CA VAL A 248 11.70 -16.51 0.30
C VAL A 248 12.05 -15.44 1.31
N SER A 249 11.91 -15.76 2.59
CA SER A 249 12.43 -14.97 3.70
C SER A 249 13.49 -15.77 4.44
N VAL A 250 14.68 -15.18 4.62
CA VAL A 250 15.79 -15.81 5.34
C VAL A 250 16.24 -14.87 6.46
N THR A 251 16.14 -15.33 7.70
CA THR A 251 16.64 -14.60 8.87
C THR A 251 17.83 -15.33 9.45
N GLY A 252 18.99 -14.70 9.44
CA GLY A 252 20.24 -15.28 9.95
C GLY A 252 20.32 -15.32 11.46
N SER A 253 21.36 -15.93 11.98
CA SER A 253 21.63 -16.09 13.41
C SER A 253 21.81 -14.76 14.17
N ASP A 254 22.06 -13.67 13.46
CA ASP A 254 22.17 -12.31 13.96
C ASP A 254 20.85 -11.54 13.93
N GLY A 255 19.73 -12.19 13.55
CA GLY A 255 18.39 -11.62 13.48
C GLY A 255 18.14 -10.75 12.24
N ARG A 256 19.05 -10.71 11.26
CA ARG A 256 18.93 -9.92 10.04
C ARG A 256 18.39 -10.74 8.87
N ALA A 257 17.74 -10.03 7.94
CA ALA A 257 17.30 -10.60 6.68
C ALA A 257 18.47 -10.75 5.69
N TYR A 258 18.46 -11.84 4.92
CA TYR A 258 19.49 -12.16 3.91
C TYR A 258 18.84 -12.57 2.59
N ALA A 259 19.49 -12.20 1.49
CA ALA A 259 19.09 -12.55 0.13
C ALA A 259 20.33 -12.85 -0.73
N PRO A 260 20.18 -13.50 -1.90
CA PRO A 260 21.20 -13.52 -2.93
C PRO A 260 21.66 -12.10 -3.26
N ARG A 261 22.95 -11.97 -3.61
CA ARG A 261 23.59 -10.66 -3.75
C ARG A 261 22.91 -9.72 -4.76
N ASP A 262 22.42 -10.29 -5.86
CA ASP A 262 21.82 -9.52 -6.97
C ASP A 262 20.28 -9.52 -6.92
N ALA A 263 19.67 -10.15 -5.90
CA ALA A 263 18.24 -10.15 -5.71
C ALA A 263 17.76 -8.80 -5.20
N TRP A 264 16.55 -8.40 -5.61
CA TRP A 264 15.84 -7.33 -4.95
C TRP A 264 15.38 -7.82 -3.58
N MET A 265 15.73 -7.06 -2.54
CA MET A 265 15.19 -7.27 -1.21
C MET A 265 13.99 -6.37 -1.04
N HIS A 266 12.87 -6.97 -0.74
CA HIS A 266 11.62 -6.27 -0.44
C HIS A 266 11.29 -6.38 1.04
N ALA A 267 10.42 -5.49 1.51
CA ALA A 267 9.79 -5.57 2.82
C ALA A 267 8.39 -4.99 2.74
N ASP A 268 7.48 -5.50 3.58
CA ASP A 268 6.19 -4.88 3.80
C ASP A 268 6.19 -4.13 5.13
N ASP A 269 5.76 -2.88 5.12
CA ASP A 269 5.62 -2.02 6.30
C ASP A 269 4.15 -1.66 6.62
N GLY A 270 3.19 -2.24 5.89
CA GLY A 270 1.75 -1.99 6.01
C GLY A 270 1.07 -2.57 7.24
N PHE A 271 1.82 -3.12 8.18
CA PHE A 271 1.29 -3.70 9.41
C PHE A 271 0.81 -2.68 10.42
N ASP A 272 -0.12 -3.11 11.28
CA ASP A 272 -0.35 -2.47 12.57
C ASP A 272 0.89 -2.62 13.45
N ARG A 273 1.58 -1.51 13.72
CA ARG A 273 2.84 -1.50 14.49
C ARG A 273 2.65 -1.82 15.97
N ALA A 274 1.44 -1.77 16.49
CA ALA A 274 1.16 -2.26 17.83
C ALA A 274 1.22 -3.80 17.91
N GLN A 275 0.91 -4.48 16.80
CA GLN A 275 0.92 -5.93 16.72
C GLN A 275 2.24 -6.48 16.13
N VAL A 276 2.79 -5.81 15.12
CA VAL A 276 4.01 -6.22 14.41
C VAL A 276 4.99 -5.05 14.39
N ALA A 277 6.02 -5.14 15.22
CA ALA A 277 6.95 -4.03 15.44
C ALA A 277 7.92 -3.76 14.28
N THR A 278 8.08 -4.70 13.34
CA THR A 278 9.09 -4.62 12.28
C THR A 278 8.60 -5.15 10.95
N GLU A 279 9.23 -4.67 9.88
CA GLU A 279 9.00 -5.13 8.51
C GLU A 279 9.33 -6.62 8.33
N ALA A 280 8.55 -7.30 7.48
CA ALA A 280 8.86 -8.65 7.02
C ALA A 280 9.61 -8.59 5.69
N HIS A 281 10.87 -9.01 5.68
CA HIS A 281 11.73 -8.97 4.51
C HIS A 281 11.64 -10.24 3.69
N TYR A 282 11.65 -10.10 2.37
CA TYR A 282 11.62 -11.22 1.43
C TYR A 282 12.36 -10.89 0.14
N PHE A 283 12.65 -11.92 -0.65
CA PHE A 283 13.13 -11.84 -2.03
C PHE A 283 12.47 -12.92 -2.88
N HIS A 284 12.57 -12.79 -4.20
CA HIS A 284 12.05 -13.78 -5.13
C HIS A 284 13.16 -14.72 -5.60
N CYS A 285 12.96 -16.01 -5.40
CA CYS A 285 13.83 -17.09 -5.86
C CYS A 285 13.23 -17.74 -7.11
N PRO A 286 13.93 -17.81 -8.26
CA PRO A 286 13.32 -18.30 -9.51
C PRO A 286 12.95 -19.79 -9.48
N SER A 287 13.69 -20.63 -8.81
CA SER A 287 13.46 -22.06 -8.52
C SER A 287 14.58 -22.63 -7.68
N THR A 288 15.79 -22.11 -7.89
CA THR A 288 16.98 -22.42 -7.11
C THR A 288 17.70 -21.12 -6.83
N CYS A 289 18.12 -20.90 -5.61
CA CYS A 289 18.90 -19.72 -5.25
C CYS A 289 19.92 -20.03 -4.16
N THR A 290 21.05 -19.33 -4.22
CA THR A 290 22.17 -19.52 -3.30
C THR A 290 22.52 -18.21 -2.63
N LEU A 291 22.72 -18.25 -1.31
CA LEU A 291 23.08 -17.07 -0.52
C LEU A 291 24.03 -17.45 0.62
N ASP A 292 24.83 -16.49 1.04
CA ASP A 292 25.70 -16.60 2.20
C ASP A 292 25.01 -15.95 3.41
N VAL A 293 24.96 -16.65 4.54
CA VAL A 293 24.35 -16.21 5.79
C VAL A 293 25.34 -16.37 6.95
N PRO A 294 25.20 -15.65 8.08
CA PRO A 294 26.02 -15.91 9.26
C PRO A 294 25.84 -17.35 9.73
N ALA A 295 26.94 -17.98 10.17
CA ALA A 295 26.88 -19.31 10.77
C ALA A 295 26.00 -19.30 12.03
N GLY A 296 25.30 -20.40 12.31
CA GLY A 296 24.37 -20.57 13.43
C GLY A 296 22.94 -20.78 12.96
N ALA A 297 21.99 -20.57 13.87
CA ALA A 297 20.59 -20.84 13.63
C ALA A 297 20.00 -19.85 12.61
N THR A 298 19.54 -20.35 11.47
CA THR A 298 18.94 -19.57 10.38
C THR A 298 17.50 -20.04 10.16
N ALA A 299 16.55 -19.10 10.16
CA ALA A 299 15.16 -19.38 9.83
C ALA A 299 14.93 -19.12 8.33
N VAL A 300 14.24 -20.05 7.67
CA VAL A 300 13.88 -19.97 6.25
C VAL A 300 12.38 -20.18 6.12
N LEU A 301 11.70 -19.26 5.46
CA LEU A 301 10.29 -19.34 5.07
C LEU A 301 10.20 -19.28 3.54
N VAL A 302 9.48 -20.23 2.93
CA VAL A 302 9.22 -20.27 1.49
C VAL A 302 7.73 -20.33 1.26
N GLN A 303 7.25 -19.48 0.33
CA GLN A 303 5.85 -19.40 -0.07
C GLN A 303 5.72 -19.32 -1.58
N HIS A 304 4.72 -20.02 -2.13
CA HIS A 304 4.35 -19.96 -3.54
C HIS A 304 2.82 -19.80 -3.64
N GLY A 305 2.35 -18.55 -3.69
CA GLY A 305 0.93 -18.22 -3.67
C GLY A 305 0.18 -18.68 -2.43
N PHE A 306 -1.15 -18.83 -2.56
CA PHE A 306 -2.05 -19.23 -1.47
C PHE A 306 -2.53 -20.68 -1.60
N GLU A 307 -2.34 -21.30 -2.77
CA GLU A 307 -2.72 -22.68 -3.03
C GLU A 307 -1.66 -23.69 -2.59
N TYR A 308 -0.61 -23.22 -1.90
CA TYR A 308 0.42 -24.06 -1.31
C TYR A 308 0.57 -23.79 0.19
N ALA A 309 0.83 -24.85 0.95
CA ALA A 309 1.20 -24.73 2.35
C ALA A 309 2.56 -24.05 2.50
N LEU A 310 2.71 -23.24 3.54
CA LEU A 310 4.00 -22.61 3.85
C LEU A 310 5.05 -23.66 4.20
N TRP A 311 6.22 -23.55 3.61
CA TRP A 311 7.39 -24.31 4.03
C TRP A 311 8.24 -23.44 4.95
N GLN A 312 8.39 -23.86 6.21
CA GLN A 312 9.15 -23.13 7.22
C GLN A 312 10.08 -24.07 7.97
N HIS A 313 11.39 -23.75 7.97
CA HIS A 313 12.39 -24.54 8.65
C HIS A 313 13.44 -23.69 9.35
N ARG A 314 14.03 -24.24 10.40
CA ARG A 314 15.18 -23.71 11.10
C ARG A 314 16.39 -24.60 10.82
N LEU A 315 17.49 -24.00 10.36
CA LEU A 315 18.72 -24.66 9.95
C LEU A 315 19.83 -24.24 10.91
N ASP A 316 20.61 -25.21 11.44
CA ASP A 316 21.82 -24.92 12.20
C ASP A 316 23.03 -25.04 11.28
N LEU A 317 23.59 -23.89 10.90
CA LEU A 317 24.62 -23.80 9.86
C LEU A 317 26.01 -23.68 10.47
N VAL A 318 26.92 -24.53 10.00
CA VAL A 318 28.33 -24.53 10.40
C VAL A 318 29.13 -23.56 9.54
N ALA A 319 30.05 -22.80 10.13
CA ALA A 319 30.93 -21.88 9.41
C ALA A 319 31.71 -22.59 8.30
N GLY A 320 31.71 -22.01 7.09
CA GLY A 320 32.36 -22.55 5.92
C GLY A 320 31.62 -23.70 5.23
N SER A 321 30.48 -24.15 5.74
CA SER A 321 29.66 -25.18 5.08
C SER A 321 28.95 -24.65 3.82
N ALA A 322 28.68 -25.57 2.89
CA ALA A 322 27.76 -25.40 1.77
C ALA A 322 26.64 -26.44 1.92
N THR A 323 25.44 -25.98 2.21
CA THR A 323 24.31 -26.85 2.56
C THR A 323 23.21 -26.74 1.51
N PRO A 324 22.94 -27.80 0.71
CA PRO A 324 21.76 -27.87 -0.13
C PRO A 324 20.53 -28.10 0.77
N VAL A 325 19.45 -27.41 0.46
CA VAL A 325 18.17 -27.48 1.19
C VAL A 325 17.07 -27.71 0.17
N LYS A 326 16.53 -28.92 0.17
CA LYS A 326 15.37 -29.26 -0.65
C LYS A 326 14.11 -28.69 0.00
N VAL A 327 13.30 -27.97 -0.78
CA VAL A 327 12.03 -27.38 -0.37
C VAL A 327 10.90 -28.17 -1.03
N ASP A 328 10.12 -28.89 -0.23
CA ASP A 328 8.97 -29.66 -0.73
C ASP A 328 7.69 -28.84 -0.44
N LEU A 329 7.18 -28.09 -1.42
CA LEU A 329 5.92 -27.35 -1.33
C LEU A 329 4.74 -28.30 -1.53
N VAL A 330 3.74 -28.22 -0.64
CA VAL A 330 2.55 -29.07 -0.66
C VAL A 330 1.36 -28.25 -1.16
N ALA A 331 0.78 -28.63 -2.29
CA ALA A 331 -0.40 -27.97 -2.85
C ALA A 331 -1.65 -28.28 -1.97
N GLN A 332 -2.49 -27.27 -1.80
CA GLN A 332 -3.75 -27.33 -1.06
C GLN A 332 -4.88 -26.57 -1.76
N PRO A 333 -5.19 -26.88 -3.03
CA PRO A 333 -6.22 -26.18 -3.77
C PRO A 333 -7.61 -26.44 -3.18
N LEU A 334 -8.55 -25.55 -3.48
CA LEU A 334 -9.96 -25.76 -3.22
C LEU A 334 -10.48 -26.94 -4.07
N PRO A 335 -11.48 -27.72 -3.57
CA PRO A 335 -12.16 -28.70 -4.38
C PRO A 335 -12.82 -28.08 -5.62
N ARG A 336 -12.69 -28.76 -6.78
CA ARG A 336 -13.17 -28.24 -8.09
C ARG A 336 -14.67 -27.98 -8.16
N GLU A 337 -15.44 -28.58 -7.28
CA GLU A 337 -16.90 -28.35 -7.20
C GLU A 337 -17.26 -26.88 -6.88
N PHE A 338 -16.36 -26.15 -6.21
CA PHE A 338 -16.57 -24.75 -5.90
C PHE A 338 -16.26 -23.80 -7.06
N GLY A 339 -15.42 -24.20 -8.00
CA GLY A 339 -15.08 -23.43 -9.20
C GLY A 339 -13.78 -23.90 -9.86
N ASN A 340 -13.56 -23.39 -11.07
CA ASN A 340 -12.26 -23.45 -11.74
C ASN A 340 -11.71 -22.04 -11.81
N PHE A 341 -11.00 -21.67 -10.75
CA PHE A 341 -10.59 -20.30 -10.48
C PHE A 341 -9.31 -19.93 -11.23
N ILE A 342 -9.21 -18.64 -11.52
CA ILE A 342 -7.95 -17.93 -11.73
C ILE A 342 -7.75 -16.91 -10.59
N SER A 343 -6.51 -16.60 -10.29
CA SER A 343 -6.14 -15.57 -9.29
C SER A 343 -5.76 -14.27 -10.00
N ALA A 344 -6.28 -13.12 -9.51
CA ALA A 344 -5.92 -11.82 -10.05
C ALA A 344 -5.73 -10.78 -8.94
N ASP A 345 -4.68 -9.98 -9.05
CA ASP A 345 -4.49 -8.75 -8.29
C ASP A 345 -4.97 -7.58 -9.13
N LEU A 346 -6.04 -6.91 -8.68
CA LEU A 346 -6.71 -5.86 -9.45
C LEU A 346 -6.05 -4.48 -9.27
N HIS A 347 -4.98 -4.38 -8.44
CA HIS A 347 -4.37 -3.09 -8.12
C HIS A 347 -2.88 -3.21 -7.81
N VAL A 348 -2.06 -2.99 -8.82
CA VAL A 348 -0.58 -3.04 -8.69
C VAL A 348 0.04 -1.84 -9.41
N HIS A 349 1.04 -1.22 -8.79
CA HIS A 349 1.88 -0.20 -9.40
C HIS A 349 3.25 -0.76 -9.76
N MET A 350 3.54 -0.89 -11.04
CA MET A 350 4.80 -1.45 -11.52
C MET A 350 5.99 -0.55 -11.18
N ASN A 351 5.87 0.76 -11.40
CA ASN A 351 6.87 1.77 -11.11
C ASN A 351 6.21 3.03 -10.52
N TYR A 352 6.25 3.18 -9.21
CA TYR A 352 5.63 4.30 -8.48
C TYR A 352 6.65 5.10 -7.67
N GLY A 353 7.81 5.41 -8.24
CA GLY A 353 8.87 6.13 -7.54
C GLY A 353 9.68 5.25 -6.58
N GLY A 354 9.75 3.97 -6.82
CA GLY A 354 10.44 2.99 -5.98
C GLY A 354 11.95 2.97 -6.09
N HIS A 355 12.59 2.05 -5.37
CA HIS A 355 14.04 1.88 -5.33
C HIS A 355 14.57 1.18 -6.59
N TYR A 356 13.79 0.25 -7.14
CA TYR A 356 14.16 -0.56 -8.29
C TYR A 356 13.50 0.00 -9.55
N ARG A 357 14.04 -0.29 -10.72
CA ARG A 357 13.39 -0.03 -12.00
C ARG A 357 12.78 -1.31 -12.50
N ASN A 358 11.47 -1.41 -12.43
CA ASN A 358 10.73 -2.59 -12.86
C ASN A 358 10.45 -2.55 -14.37
N THR A 359 10.20 -3.72 -14.94
CA THR A 359 9.76 -3.90 -16.34
C THR A 359 8.58 -4.86 -16.37
N PRO A 360 7.78 -4.88 -17.45
CA PRO A 360 6.68 -5.82 -17.60
C PRO A 360 7.11 -7.29 -17.44
N GLU A 361 8.27 -7.67 -17.99
CA GLU A 361 8.81 -9.03 -17.87
C GLU A 361 9.18 -9.38 -16.44
N ASN A 362 9.70 -8.39 -15.68
CA ASN A 362 10.03 -8.60 -14.30
C ASN A 362 8.77 -8.64 -13.42
N LEU A 363 7.77 -7.80 -13.70
CA LEU A 363 6.46 -7.85 -13.03
C LEU A 363 5.79 -9.22 -13.26
N ALA A 364 5.83 -9.75 -14.49
CA ALA A 364 5.36 -11.09 -14.79
C ALA A 364 6.14 -12.20 -14.05
N ARG A 365 7.45 -12.00 -13.77
CA ARG A 365 8.20 -12.91 -12.89
C ARG A 365 7.75 -12.83 -11.45
N GLN A 366 7.48 -11.62 -10.94
CA GLN A 366 6.92 -11.42 -9.60
C GLN A 366 5.57 -12.13 -9.47
N ALA A 367 4.68 -11.99 -10.47
CA ALA A 367 3.39 -12.70 -10.52
C ALA A 367 3.57 -14.22 -10.43
N ARG A 368 4.41 -14.81 -11.28
CA ARG A 368 4.67 -16.25 -11.24
C ARG A 368 5.26 -16.73 -9.91
N THR A 369 6.05 -15.90 -9.24
CA THR A 369 6.60 -16.22 -7.92
C THR A 369 5.51 -16.32 -6.85
N GLU A 370 4.48 -15.51 -6.97
CA GLU A 370 3.33 -15.46 -6.07
C GLU A 370 2.15 -16.35 -6.55
N ASP A 371 2.38 -17.22 -7.54
CA ASP A 371 1.34 -18.08 -8.13
C ASP A 371 0.08 -17.27 -8.50
N LEU A 372 0.32 -16.19 -9.24
CA LEU A 372 -0.71 -15.24 -9.64
C LEU A 372 -0.88 -15.30 -11.16
N ASP A 373 -2.11 -15.59 -11.61
CA ASP A 373 -2.42 -15.75 -13.02
C ASP A 373 -2.50 -14.42 -13.76
N ARG A 374 -2.93 -13.35 -13.05
CA ARG A 374 -3.16 -12.05 -13.66
C ARG A 374 -2.84 -10.89 -12.70
N ILE A 375 -2.31 -9.81 -13.26
CA ILE A 375 -2.09 -8.52 -12.59
C ILE A 375 -2.76 -7.43 -13.43
N GLU A 376 -3.56 -6.58 -12.79
CA GLU A 376 -3.93 -5.29 -13.32
C GLU A 376 -2.88 -4.25 -12.85
N SER A 377 -1.99 -3.87 -13.75
CA SER A 377 -0.99 -2.84 -13.45
C SER A 377 -1.58 -1.47 -13.72
N LEU A 378 -1.91 -0.75 -12.65
CA LEU A 378 -2.56 0.54 -12.76
C LEU A 378 -1.54 1.63 -13.06
N ILE A 379 -1.74 2.33 -14.17
CA ILE A 379 -1.02 3.55 -14.48
C ILE A 379 -1.54 4.64 -13.54
N VAL A 380 -0.62 5.43 -13.01
CA VAL A 380 -0.96 6.58 -12.19
C VAL A 380 -0.07 7.76 -12.57
N ASN A 381 -0.69 8.91 -12.76
CA ASN A 381 0.00 10.17 -12.99
C ASN A 381 -0.42 11.15 -11.94
N LYS A 382 0.48 11.43 -11.03
CA LYS A 382 0.23 12.35 -9.94
C LYS A 382 0.60 13.76 -10.36
N GLU A 383 -0.35 14.69 -10.17
CA GLU A 383 -0.18 16.11 -10.47
C GLU A 383 0.12 16.40 -11.96
N GLU A 384 1.17 17.11 -12.25
CA GLU A 384 1.56 17.53 -13.58
C GLU A 384 2.50 16.56 -14.30
N ARG A 385 2.60 15.32 -13.82
CA ARG A 385 3.45 14.32 -14.45
C ARG A 385 2.96 13.96 -15.85
N ILE A 386 3.90 13.64 -16.71
CA ILE A 386 3.58 13.12 -18.04
C ILE A 386 2.99 11.70 -17.84
N PRO A 387 1.84 11.42 -18.44
CA PRO A 387 1.21 10.11 -18.37
C PRO A 387 2.15 8.96 -18.76
N ASP A 388 2.08 7.85 -18.04
CA ASP A 388 2.87 6.64 -18.30
C ASP A 388 2.28 5.82 -19.47
N ILE A 389 2.06 6.47 -20.61
CA ILE A 389 1.48 5.85 -21.79
C ILE A 389 2.37 4.77 -22.43
N ALA A 390 3.65 4.76 -22.07
CA ALA A 390 4.59 3.77 -22.60
C ALA A 390 4.20 2.32 -22.26
N TYR A 391 3.36 2.13 -21.24
CA TYR A 391 2.88 0.80 -20.81
C TYR A 391 1.42 0.53 -21.15
N PHE A 392 0.72 1.45 -21.81
CA PHE A 392 -0.71 1.28 -22.08
C PHE A 392 -1.04 0.04 -22.93
N ASP A 393 -0.18 -0.31 -23.88
CA ASP A 393 -0.34 -1.53 -24.70
C ASP A 393 -0.16 -2.85 -23.90
N ILE A 394 0.36 -2.75 -22.66
CA ILE A 394 0.66 -3.88 -21.78
C ILE A 394 -0.33 -3.94 -20.64
N THR A 395 -0.73 -2.80 -20.13
CA THR A 395 -1.70 -2.63 -19.04
C THR A 395 -2.81 -1.70 -19.50
N HIS A 396 -4.03 -2.11 -19.45
CA HIS A 396 -5.19 -1.28 -19.80
C HIS A 396 -5.92 -0.85 -18.53
N ALA A 397 -5.18 -0.43 -17.53
CA ALA A 397 -5.71 -0.08 -16.22
C ALA A 397 -5.06 1.21 -15.68
N GLN A 398 -5.83 1.95 -14.91
CA GLN A 398 -5.45 3.23 -14.34
C GLN A 398 -6.04 3.38 -12.94
N GLU A 399 -5.30 3.98 -12.02
CA GLU A 399 -5.87 4.50 -10.78
C GLU A 399 -6.12 6.00 -10.93
N PHE A 400 -7.38 6.43 -10.84
CA PHE A 400 -7.75 7.84 -10.81
C PHE A 400 -7.72 8.36 -9.38
N HIS A 401 -6.84 9.32 -9.12
CA HIS A 401 -6.63 9.89 -7.80
C HIS A 401 -7.48 11.12 -7.54
N THR A 402 -7.93 11.25 -6.31
CA THR A 402 -8.56 12.47 -5.82
C THR A 402 -8.38 12.57 -4.31
N SER A 403 -8.08 13.75 -3.81
CA SER A 403 -8.00 13.98 -2.36
C SER A 403 -9.38 14.16 -1.71
N PHE A 404 -10.48 14.02 -2.48
CA PHE A 404 -11.82 14.37 -2.02
C PHE A 404 -12.87 13.28 -2.24
N TRP A 405 -12.92 12.67 -3.45
CA TRP A 405 -14.01 11.78 -3.85
C TRP A 405 -13.78 10.29 -3.55
N GLY A 406 -12.54 9.90 -3.20
CA GLY A 406 -12.09 8.51 -3.13
C GLY A 406 -11.51 8.04 -4.46
N HIS A 407 -10.50 7.16 -4.42
CA HIS A 407 -9.80 6.69 -5.62
C HIS A 407 -10.62 5.67 -6.40
N LEU A 408 -10.48 5.71 -7.73
CA LEU A 408 -11.09 4.73 -8.63
C LEU A 408 -10.02 3.86 -9.29
N GLY A 409 -10.22 2.55 -9.27
CA GLY A 409 -9.54 1.61 -10.16
C GLY A 409 -10.33 1.48 -11.46
N LEU A 410 -9.71 1.88 -12.56
CA LEU A 410 -10.28 1.84 -13.90
C LEU A 410 -9.59 0.70 -14.66
N LEU A 411 -10.27 -0.42 -14.84
CA LEU A 411 -9.73 -1.61 -15.48
C LEU A 411 -10.26 -1.76 -16.91
N ASN A 412 -9.54 -2.51 -17.75
CA ASN A 412 -9.96 -2.82 -19.11
C ASN A 412 -10.26 -1.58 -19.97
N LEU A 413 -9.49 -0.51 -19.81
CA LEU A 413 -9.58 0.65 -20.69
C LEU A 413 -9.10 0.26 -22.09
N ARG A 414 -9.94 0.43 -23.14
CA ARG A 414 -9.65 -0.12 -24.48
C ARG A 414 -9.09 0.91 -25.47
N ASP A 415 -9.36 2.18 -25.25
CA ASP A 415 -9.00 3.23 -26.21
C ASP A 415 -7.85 4.09 -25.68
N HIS A 416 -7.94 4.55 -24.44
CA HIS A 416 -6.97 5.44 -23.81
C HIS A 416 -7.20 5.51 -22.31
N TYR A 417 -6.19 5.88 -21.53
CA TYR A 417 -6.40 6.25 -20.15
C TYR A 417 -6.84 7.72 -20.03
N LEU A 418 -7.45 8.06 -18.90
CA LEU A 418 -8.06 9.37 -18.69
C LEU A 418 -7.01 10.38 -18.22
N SER A 419 -7.02 11.57 -18.81
CA SER A 419 -6.11 12.66 -18.44
C SER A 419 -6.90 13.97 -18.26
N PRO A 420 -6.68 14.71 -17.16
CA PRO A 420 -5.81 14.36 -16.03
C PRO A 420 -6.42 13.21 -15.22
N ASP A 421 -5.58 12.36 -14.63
CA ASP A 421 -6.02 11.22 -13.84
C ASP A 421 -6.20 11.55 -12.36
N TYR A 422 -6.47 12.83 -12.06
CA TYR A 422 -6.52 13.30 -10.72
C TYR A 422 -7.21 14.67 -10.51
N SER A 423 -7.88 14.86 -9.37
CA SER A 423 -8.63 16.08 -9.07
C SER A 423 -8.63 16.42 -7.57
N ALA A 424 -9.08 17.62 -7.26
CA ALA A 424 -9.33 18.12 -5.91
C ALA A 424 -8.09 18.30 -5.01
N TYR A 425 -6.89 18.36 -5.58
CA TYR A 425 -5.66 18.64 -4.83
C TYR A 425 -5.42 20.13 -4.69
N ARG A 426 -5.77 20.66 -3.53
CA ARG A 426 -5.62 22.09 -3.22
C ARG A 426 -4.20 22.56 -3.44
N HIS A 427 -4.05 23.83 -3.86
CA HIS A 427 -2.78 24.49 -4.14
C HIS A 427 -1.99 23.93 -5.31
N THR A 428 -2.61 23.12 -6.16
CA THR A 428 -2.05 22.63 -7.42
C THR A 428 -2.89 23.10 -8.61
N ALA A 429 -2.44 22.85 -9.84
CA ALA A 429 -3.22 23.09 -11.04
C ALA A 429 -4.52 22.26 -11.09
N MET A 430 -4.61 21.21 -10.28
CA MET A 430 -5.74 20.29 -10.18
C MET A 430 -6.55 20.52 -8.88
N ALA A 431 -6.65 21.75 -8.41
CA ALA A 431 -7.34 22.07 -7.17
C ALA A 431 -8.85 21.86 -7.25
N SER A 432 -9.47 22.09 -8.41
CA SER A 432 -10.92 21.92 -8.56
C SER A 432 -11.36 20.49 -8.22
N PRO A 433 -12.48 20.32 -7.47
CA PRO A 433 -13.11 19.01 -7.30
C PRO A 433 -13.72 18.42 -8.59
N TRP A 434 -13.60 19.11 -9.71
CA TRP A 434 -14.03 18.64 -11.02
C TRP A 434 -12.87 18.01 -11.82
N PRO A 435 -13.10 16.89 -12.55
CA PRO A 435 -14.35 16.11 -12.60
C PRO A 435 -14.59 15.31 -11.31
N HIS A 436 -15.87 15.13 -10.94
CA HIS A 436 -16.22 14.18 -9.91
C HIS A 436 -16.22 12.74 -10.44
N ASN A 437 -16.13 11.76 -9.55
CA ASN A 437 -15.94 10.34 -9.90
C ASN A 437 -17.03 9.78 -10.84
N GLY A 438 -18.27 10.26 -10.76
CA GLY A 438 -19.33 9.80 -11.66
C GLY A 438 -19.08 10.13 -13.13
N ILE A 439 -18.43 11.28 -13.42
CA ILE A 439 -18.02 11.65 -14.79
C ILE A 439 -16.86 10.74 -15.25
N VAL A 440 -15.89 10.54 -14.38
CA VAL A 440 -14.74 9.66 -14.65
C VAL A 440 -15.21 8.24 -14.96
N ALA A 441 -16.17 7.74 -14.19
CA ALA A 441 -16.79 6.44 -14.43
C ALA A 441 -17.48 6.35 -15.81
N ASP A 442 -18.21 7.39 -16.22
CA ASP A 442 -18.85 7.44 -17.55
C ASP A 442 -17.81 7.40 -18.66
N LEU A 443 -16.71 8.13 -18.53
CA LEU A 443 -15.62 8.11 -19.51
C LEU A 443 -14.93 6.74 -19.60
N ALA A 444 -14.78 6.06 -18.48
CA ALA A 444 -14.25 4.69 -18.47
C ALA A 444 -15.24 3.69 -19.10
N HIS A 445 -16.51 3.74 -18.73
CA HIS A 445 -17.55 2.88 -19.31
C HIS A 445 -17.75 3.11 -20.83
N ALA A 446 -17.56 4.35 -21.31
CA ALA A 446 -17.66 4.67 -22.75
C ALA A 446 -16.66 3.87 -23.59
N GLN A 447 -15.53 3.43 -23.01
CA GLN A 447 -14.53 2.58 -23.65
C GLN A 447 -14.52 1.14 -23.09
N GLN A 448 -15.66 0.68 -22.53
CA GLN A 448 -15.84 -0.66 -21.97
C GLN A 448 -15.00 -0.96 -20.72
N GLY A 449 -14.51 0.08 -20.04
CA GLY A 449 -13.79 -0.03 -18.79
C GLY A 449 -14.67 -0.59 -17.66
N VAL A 450 -14.01 -1.11 -16.65
CA VAL A 450 -14.61 -1.62 -15.41
C VAL A 450 -14.19 -0.70 -14.28
N VAL A 451 -15.14 -0.17 -13.51
CA VAL A 451 -14.92 0.87 -12.52
C VAL A 451 -15.08 0.30 -11.12
N GLY A 452 -14.05 0.43 -10.30
CA GLY A 452 -14.08 0.05 -8.90
C GLY A 452 -13.63 1.16 -7.97
N TYR A 453 -14.16 1.16 -6.74
CA TYR A 453 -13.58 1.93 -5.67
C TYR A 453 -12.47 1.13 -4.98
N VAL A 454 -11.26 1.70 -4.92
CA VAL A 454 -10.08 1.04 -4.40
C VAL A 454 -9.78 1.49 -2.96
N HIS A 455 -9.23 0.58 -2.13
CA HIS A 455 -8.83 0.78 -0.72
C HIS A 455 -9.70 1.80 0.07
N PRO A 456 -11.03 1.68 0.11
CA PRO A 456 -11.91 2.81 0.43
C PRO A 456 -11.92 3.22 1.91
N PHE A 457 -11.84 2.28 2.88
CA PHE A 457 -12.09 2.63 4.29
C PHE A 457 -11.18 1.92 5.28
N ASP A 458 -10.36 2.69 6.02
CA ASP A 458 -9.63 2.17 7.20
C ASP A 458 -10.48 2.15 8.47
N THR A 459 -11.55 2.92 8.49
CA THR A 459 -12.54 2.94 9.56
C THR A 459 -13.91 3.08 8.94
N VAL A 460 -14.93 2.52 9.60
CA VAL A 460 -16.32 2.70 9.15
C VAL A 460 -16.68 4.18 9.26
N PRO A 461 -17.02 4.88 8.16
CA PRO A 461 -17.44 6.27 8.22
C PRO A 461 -18.68 6.45 9.10
N ASP A 462 -18.70 7.50 9.93
CA ASP A 462 -19.83 7.82 10.79
C ASP A 462 -20.40 9.22 10.45
N PRO A 463 -21.43 9.30 9.60
CA PRO A 463 -22.01 10.59 9.19
C PRO A 463 -22.50 11.46 10.35
N ALA A 464 -22.75 10.88 11.53
CA ALA A 464 -23.17 11.63 12.71
C ALA A 464 -22.01 12.26 13.49
N LYS A 465 -20.78 11.72 13.35
CA LYS A 465 -19.60 12.13 14.12
C LYS A 465 -18.51 12.75 13.26
N ASP A 466 -18.37 12.29 12.03
CA ASP A 466 -17.32 12.75 11.14
C ASP A 466 -17.63 14.16 10.66
N ALA A 467 -16.86 15.13 11.13
CA ALA A 467 -17.05 16.53 10.80
C ALA A 467 -16.88 16.80 9.30
N VAL A 468 -15.99 16.04 8.64
CA VAL A 468 -15.77 16.08 7.19
C VAL A 468 -15.85 14.64 6.70
N LEU A 469 -16.86 14.35 5.91
CA LEU A 469 -17.01 13.06 5.23
C LEU A 469 -17.08 13.32 3.74
N THR A 470 -15.97 13.11 3.08
CA THR A 470 -15.85 13.05 1.63
C THR A 470 -15.93 11.60 1.20
N HIS A 471 -15.80 11.24 0.00
CA HIS A 471 -15.91 9.90 -0.59
C HIS A 471 -17.26 9.65 -1.25
N GLN A 472 -17.21 9.61 -2.57
CA GLN A 472 -18.41 9.64 -3.41
C GLN A 472 -19.07 8.26 -3.63
N LEU A 473 -18.48 7.16 -3.13
CA LEU A 473 -18.98 5.79 -3.33
C LEU A 473 -20.51 5.65 -3.26
N PRO A 474 -21.22 6.12 -2.21
CA PRO A 474 -22.67 5.89 -2.15
C PRO A 474 -23.42 6.59 -3.28
N ALA A 475 -22.97 7.77 -3.71
CA ALA A 475 -23.61 8.48 -4.82
C ALA A 475 -23.41 7.74 -6.13
N ASP A 476 -22.21 7.27 -6.42
CA ASP A 476 -21.89 6.57 -7.66
C ASP A 476 -22.55 5.19 -7.73
N VAL A 477 -22.65 4.47 -6.61
CA VAL A 477 -23.42 3.23 -6.52
C VAL A 477 -24.91 3.48 -6.80
N ALA A 478 -25.50 4.54 -6.23
CA ALA A 478 -26.89 4.90 -6.48
C ALA A 478 -27.14 5.25 -7.95
N HIS A 479 -26.15 5.76 -8.67
CA HIS A 479 -26.21 6.04 -10.10
C HIS A 479 -25.86 4.84 -10.99
N GLY A 480 -25.43 3.70 -10.40
CA GLY A 480 -25.02 2.50 -11.14
C GLY A 480 -23.69 2.67 -11.89
N LYS A 481 -22.76 3.45 -11.32
CA LYS A 481 -21.47 3.78 -11.92
C LYS A 481 -20.32 2.90 -11.42
N VAL A 482 -20.57 2.00 -10.46
CA VAL A 482 -19.55 1.18 -9.81
C VAL A 482 -19.80 -0.28 -10.14
N ASP A 483 -18.79 -0.95 -10.71
CA ASP A 483 -18.83 -2.35 -11.08
C ASP A 483 -18.31 -3.28 -9.98
N TYR A 484 -17.39 -2.83 -9.11
CA TYR A 484 -16.87 -3.59 -7.98
C TYR A 484 -16.35 -2.64 -6.86
N ILE A 485 -16.07 -3.19 -5.70
CA ILE A 485 -15.41 -2.50 -4.60
C ILE A 485 -14.30 -3.38 -4.02
N GLU A 486 -13.11 -2.82 -3.80
CA GLU A 486 -12.04 -3.54 -3.10
C GLU A 486 -12.38 -3.74 -1.63
N ILE A 487 -12.86 -4.94 -1.30
CA ILE A 487 -13.11 -5.34 0.09
C ILE A 487 -11.81 -5.76 0.77
N VAL A 488 -10.92 -6.40 0.00
CA VAL A 488 -9.60 -6.83 0.46
C VAL A 488 -8.55 -6.02 -0.30
N GLY A 489 -8.05 -4.97 0.34
CA GLY A 489 -7.15 -4.02 -0.29
C GLY A 489 -6.27 -3.30 0.74
N PHE A 490 -5.64 -2.21 0.30
CA PHE A 490 -4.83 -1.35 1.17
C PHE A 490 -5.70 -0.48 2.10
N ALA A 491 -6.68 -1.10 2.75
CA ALA A 491 -7.61 -0.51 3.72
C ALA A 491 -8.00 -1.56 4.77
N ASP A 492 -8.76 -1.18 5.81
CA ASP A 492 -9.28 -2.16 6.77
C ASP A 492 -10.43 -2.97 6.16
N HIS A 493 -10.23 -4.28 6.04
CA HIS A 493 -11.14 -5.19 5.35
C HIS A 493 -12.51 -5.28 6.02
N LYS A 494 -12.56 -5.30 7.37
CA LYS A 494 -13.82 -5.37 8.13
C LYS A 494 -14.59 -4.06 8.04
N SER A 495 -13.92 -2.93 8.10
CA SER A 495 -14.54 -1.60 7.94
C SER A 495 -15.14 -1.44 6.55
N THR A 496 -14.41 -1.83 5.52
CA THR A 496 -14.89 -1.80 4.14
C THR A 496 -16.07 -2.76 3.95
N ALA A 497 -15.98 -3.99 4.47
CA ALA A 497 -17.07 -4.97 4.40
C ALA A 497 -18.35 -4.49 5.13
N ALA A 498 -18.22 -3.75 6.23
CA ALA A 498 -19.37 -3.20 6.94
C ALA A 498 -20.16 -2.18 6.10
N VAL A 499 -19.48 -1.35 5.32
CA VAL A 499 -20.11 -0.43 4.36
C VAL A 499 -20.73 -1.21 3.20
N TRP A 500 -20.00 -2.19 2.66
CA TRP A 500 -20.48 -3.05 1.58
C TRP A 500 -21.75 -3.80 1.94
N TYR A 501 -21.85 -4.39 3.14
CA TYR A 501 -23.06 -5.11 3.60
C TYR A 501 -24.30 -4.21 3.61
N ARG A 502 -24.16 -2.93 3.97
CA ARG A 502 -25.27 -1.96 3.91
C ARG A 502 -25.75 -1.72 2.49
N LEU A 503 -24.84 -1.66 1.50
CA LEU A 503 -25.19 -1.55 0.08
C LEU A 503 -25.90 -2.83 -0.43
N LEU A 504 -25.41 -4.00 -0.03
CA LEU A 504 -26.05 -5.28 -0.37
C LEU A 504 -27.46 -5.38 0.24
N ASN A 505 -27.67 -4.92 1.48
CA ASN A 505 -28.98 -4.90 2.13
C ASN A 505 -30.00 -4.03 1.39
N LEU A 506 -29.53 -2.98 0.74
CA LEU A 506 -30.34 -2.12 -0.12
C LEU A 506 -30.59 -2.71 -1.53
N GLY A 507 -30.04 -3.90 -1.81
CA GLY A 507 -30.27 -4.62 -3.08
C GLY A 507 -29.25 -4.28 -4.18
N TYR A 508 -28.22 -3.47 -3.89
CA TYR A 508 -27.15 -3.23 -4.86
C TYR A 508 -26.29 -4.49 -5.02
N LYS A 509 -26.27 -5.06 -6.21
CA LYS A 509 -25.45 -6.24 -6.54
C LYS A 509 -24.02 -5.80 -6.88
N LEU A 510 -23.32 -5.31 -5.89
CA LEU A 510 -21.96 -4.81 -6.02
C LEU A 510 -20.96 -5.90 -5.64
N PRO A 511 -20.12 -6.40 -6.57
CA PRO A 511 -19.14 -7.44 -6.29
C PRO A 511 -17.99 -6.99 -5.37
N ALA A 512 -17.49 -7.93 -4.55
CA ALA A 512 -16.24 -7.78 -3.83
C ALA A 512 -15.07 -8.01 -4.77
N GLY A 513 -14.19 -7.03 -4.86
CA GLY A 513 -12.89 -7.10 -5.48
C GLY A 513 -11.76 -7.17 -4.45
N ALA A 514 -10.54 -7.34 -4.94
CA ALA A 514 -9.32 -7.25 -4.15
C ALA A 514 -8.16 -6.75 -5.00
N GLY A 515 -7.37 -5.86 -4.40
CA GLY A 515 -6.16 -5.34 -5.00
C GLY A 515 -5.15 -4.98 -3.92
N SER A 516 -3.88 -5.30 -4.15
CA SER A 516 -2.85 -5.13 -3.14
C SER A 516 -2.41 -3.69 -2.95
N ASP A 517 -2.58 -2.85 -3.97
CA ASP A 517 -1.97 -1.52 -4.07
C ASP A 517 -0.44 -1.62 -3.90
N THR A 518 0.13 -2.70 -4.44
CA THR A 518 1.55 -3.00 -4.30
C THR A 518 2.38 -2.03 -5.11
N MET A 519 3.37 -1.45 -4.47
CA MET A 519 4.43 -0.70 -5.11
C MET A 519 5.56 -1.67 -5.51
N ALA A 520 5.41 -2.36 -6.65
CA ALA A 520 6.21 -3.52 -7.05
C ALA A 520 7.71 -3.24 -7.23
N ASN A 521 8.12 -1.97 -7.26
CA ASN A 521 9.51 -1.50 -7.38
C ASN A 521 10.08 -0.89 -6.09
N TYR A 522 9.41 -1.02 -4.95
CA TYR A 522 9.92 -0.55 -3.66
C TYR A 522 10.73 -1.62 -2.93
N ALA A 523 11.76 -1.19 -2.18
CA ALA A 523 12.49 -2.05 -1.26
C ALA A 523 11.77 -2.20 0.09
N SER A 524 10.98 -1.19 0.50
CA SER A 524 10.18 -1.20 1.72
C SER A 524 8.96 -0.32 1.51
N LEU A 525 7.86 -0.91 1.35
CA LEU A 525 6.50 -0.38 1.32
C LEU A 525 5.56 -1.58 1.08
N ARG A 526 4.34 -1.33 0.63
CA ARG A 526 3.32 -2.34 0.36
C ARG A 526 3.76 -3.38 -0.69
N GLY A 527 3.60 -4.64 -0.40
CA GLY A 527 3.90 -5.78 -1.29
C GLY A 527 3.96 -7.10 -0.53
N PRO A 528 3.99 -8.24 -1.20
CA PRO A 528 4.24 -8.51 -2.62
C PRO A 528 3.01 -8.29 -3.51
N VAL A 529 3.21 -8.35 -4.83
CA VAL A 529 2.10 -8.44 -5.79
C VAL A 529 1.23 -9.64 -5.44
N GLY A 530 -0.09 -9.49 -5.54
CA GLY A 530 -1.03 -10.55 -5.22
C GLY A 530 -1.23 -10.84 -3.74
N MET A 531 -0.69 -10.02 -2.82
CA MET A 531 -1.00 -10.20 -1.39
C MET A 531 -2.48 -10.01 -1.06
N ASN A 532 -3.15 -9.15 -1.80
CA ASN A 532 -4.61 -9.07 -1.86
C ASN A 532 -5.04 -9.42 -3.28
N ARG A 533 -5.89 -10.39 -3.45
CA ARG A 533 -6.31 -10.90 -4.76
C ARG A 533 -7.74 -11.43 -4.77
N VAL A 534 -8.32 -11.43 -5.94
CA VAL A 534 -9.55 -12.17 -6.21
C VAL A 534 -9.22 -13.54 -6.78
N PHE A 535 -10.07 -14.51 -6.49
CA PHE A 535 -10.18 -15.78 -7.21
C PHE A 535 -11.51 -15.77 -7.97
N LEU A 536 -11.44 -15.78 -9.29
CA LEU A 536 -12.60 -15.66 -10.19
C LEU A 536 -12.88 -17.00 -10.90
N ASP A 537 -14.11 -17.50 -10.82
CA ASP A 537 -14.55 -18.71 -11.52
C ASP A 537 -14.81 -18.39 -12.99
N THR A 538 -13.75 -18.40 -13.78
CA THR A 538 -13.76 -18.14 -15.22
C THR A 538 -13.75 -19.41 -16.07
N GLY A 539 -13.85 -20.59 -15.42
CA GLY A 539 -13.57 -21.88 -16.08
C GLY A 539 -12.08 -22.09 -16.37
N GLY A 540 -11.18 -21.30 -15.75
CA GLY A 540 -9.73 -21.32 -15.97
C GLY A 540 -9.26 -20.41 -17.12
N SER A 541 -10.14 -19.56 -17.68
CA SER A 541 -9.76 -18.60 -18.72
C SER A 541 -9.16 -17.34 -18.07
N VAL A 542 -8.03 -16.87 -18.60
CA VAL A 542 -7.39 -15.60 -18.24
C VAL A 542 -7.69 -14.46 -19.21
N GLU A 543 -8.55 -14.71 -20.22
CA GLU A 543 -8.94 -13.72 -21.21
C GLU A 543 -9.78 -12.59 -20.59
N ASP A 544 -9.58 -11.35 -21.03
CA ASP A 544 -10.20 -10.15 -20.49
C ASP A 544 -11.71 -10.27 -20.34
N ASP A 545 -12.40 -10.66 -21.41
CA ASP A 545 -13.86 -10.76 -21.41
C ASP A 545 -14.38 -11.77 -20.35
N ALA A 546 -13.69 -12.89 -20.16
CA ALA A 546 -14.06 -13.89 -19.15
C ALA A 546 -13.79 -13.39 -17.73
N VAL A 547 -12.64 -12.76 -17.52
CA VAL A 547 -12.20 -12.24 -16.21
C VAL A 547 -13.13 -11.13 -15.75
N PHE A 548 -13.34 -10.10 -16.59
CA PHE A 548 -14.19 -8.97 -16.20
C PHE A 548 -15.67 -9.31 -16.15
N ALA A 549 -16.14 -10.26 -16.96
CA ALA A 549 -17.50 -10.78 -16.82
C ALA A 549 -17.68 -11.52 -15.48
N ALA A 550 -16.73 -12.36 -15.07
CA ALA A 550 -16.77 -13.06 -13.80
C ALA A 550 -16.69 -12.07 -12.60
N LEU A 551 -15.83 -11.06 -12.67
CA LEU A 551 -15.73 -10.02 -11.66
C LEU A 551 -17.06 -9.26 -11.49
N LYS A 552 -17.62 -8.75 -12.59
CA LYS A 552 -18.91 -8.01 -12.58
C LYS A 552 -20.09 -8.85 -12.14
N ALA A 553 -20.06 -10.15 -12.40
CA ALA A 553 -21.09 -11.09 -11.94
C ALA A 553 -20.91 -11.53 -10.49
N GLY A 554 -19.76 -11.24 -9.86
CA GLY A 554 -19.42 -11.70 -8.52
C GLY A 554 -19.14 -13.21 -8.44
N HIS A 555 -18.65 -13.82 -9.52
CA HIS A 555 -18.32 -15.24 -9.57
C HIS A 555 -16.94 -15.49 -8.95
N GLY A 556 -16.85 -15.48 -7.61
CA GLY A 556 -15.59 -15.72 -6.93
C GLY A 556 -15.55 -15.16 -5.52
N PHE A 557 -14.33 -14.95 -5.01
CA PHE A 557 -14.07 -14.44 -3.68
C PHE A 557 -12.84 -13.54 -3.66
N ALA A 558 -12.77 -12.65 -2.66
CA ALA A 558 -11.65 -11.77 -2.38
C ALA A 558 -10.89 -12.29 -1.14
N THR A 559 -9.55 -12.22 -1.15
CA THR A 559 -8.71 -12.79 -0.08
C THR A 559 -7.32 -12.15 -0.01
N ASN A 560 -6.72 -12.24 1.18
CA ASN A 560 -5.29 -12.02 1.40
C ASN A 560 -4.55 -13.27 1.90
N GLY A 561 -5.17 -14.46 1.80
CA GLY A 561 -4.57 -15.73 2.21
C GLY A 561 -5.56 -16.89 2.22
N PRO A 562 -6.64 -16.84 3.02
CA PRO A 562 -7.60 -17.94 3.10
C PRO A 562 -8.38 -18.11 1.78
N LEU A 563 -8.42 -19.33 1.24
CA LEU A 563 -9.22 -19.70 0.10
C LEU A 563 -10.58 -20.21 0.55
N LEU A 564 -11.66 -19.74 -0.06
CA LEU A 564 -13.03 -20.02 0.32
C LEU A 564 -13.81 -20.73 -0.77
N GLY A 565 -14.44 -21.85 -0.46
CA GLY A 565 -15.44 -22.50 -1.26
C GLY A 565 -16.83 -22.37 -0.64
N LEU A 566 -17.83 -21.96 -1.42
CA LEU A 566 -19.23 -21.89 -1.01
C LEU A 566 -20.15 -22.39 -2.13
N THR A 567 -21.08 -23.27 -1.78
CA THR A 567 -22.30 -23.50 -2.58
C THR A 567 -23.52 -23.52 -1.67
N VAL A 568 -24.66 -23.02 -2.18
CA VAL A 568 -25.97 -23.02 -1.50
C VAL A 568 -27.00 -23.58 -2.46
N ASP A 569 -27.62 -24.70 -2.14
CA ASP A 569 -28.47 -25.51 -3.05
C ASP A 569 -27.80 -25.72 -4.42
N GLY A 570 -26.46 -25.97 -4.41
CA GLY A 570 -25.65 -26.14 -5.61
C GLY A 570 -25.35 -24.87 -6.40
N ARG A 571 -25.80 -23.69 -5.94
CA ARG A 571 -25.48 -22.39 -6.53
C ARG A 571 -24.21 -21.81 -5.93
N LYS A 572 -23.44 -21.15 -6.78
CA LYS A 572 -22.16 -20.51 -6.43
C LYS A 572 -22.33 -19.01 -6.16
N PRO A 573 -21.32 -18.34 -5.57
CA PRO A 573 -21.30 -16.89 -5.46
C PRO A 573 -21.63 -16.18 -6.79
N GLY A 574 -22.39 -15.08 -6.71
CA GLY A 574 -22.92 -14.33 -7.86
C GLY A 574 -24.27 -14.85 -8.36
N GLU A 575 -24.59 -16.13 -8.16
CA GLU A 575 -25.85 -16.72 -8.62
C GLU A 575 -27.02 -16.43 -7.68
N SER A 576 -28.24 -16.66 -8.19
CA SER A 576 -29.50 -16.45 -7.44
C SER A 576 -30.25 -17.77 -7.25
N ILE A 577 -30.89 -17.93 -6.10
CA ILE A 577 -31.78 -19.05 -5.78
C ILE A 577 -33.11 -18.56 -5.22
N ALA A 578 -34.14 -19.37 -5.35
CA ALA A 578 -35.38 -19.12 -4.64
C ALA A 578 -35.22 -19.54 -3.18
N ALA A 579 -35.36 -18.57 -2.23
CA ALA A 579 -35.39 -18.90 -0.80
C ALA A 579 -36.66 -19.69 -0.47
N ARG A 580 -36.55 -20.98 -0.21
CA ARG A 580 -37.66 -21.84 0.15
C ARG A 580 -37.24 -22.84 1.24
N GLY A 581 -37.59 -22.56 2.49
CA GLY A 581 -37.33 -23.47 3.59
C GLY A 581 -35.85 -23.62 3.89
N LYS A 582 -35.41 -24.84 4.16
CA LYS A 582 -34.02 -25.15 4.43
C LYS A 582 -33.17 -25.14 3.17
N LEU A 583 -32.05 -24.45 3.23
CA LEU A 583 -31.06 -24.34 2.15
C LEU A 583 -29.85 -25.23 2.51
N ALA A 584 -29.50 -26.13 1.60
CA ALA A 584 -28.30 -26.93 1.76
C ALA A 584 -27.06 -26.11 1.44
N TYR A 585 -26.06 -26.12 2.33
CA TYR A 585 -24.77 -25.46 2.06
C TYR A 585 -23.63 -26.46 2.04
N ARG A 586 -22.59 -26.14 1.26
CA ARG A 586 -21.26 -26.72 1.35
C ARG A 586 -20.25 -25.60 1.46
N VAL A 587 -19.28 -25.79 2.38
CA VAL A 587 -18.20 -24.81 2.62
C VAL A 587 -16.85 -25.51 2.66
N SER A 588 -15.83 -24.81 2.17
CA SER A 588 -14.43 -25.24 2.23
C SER A 588 -13.54 -24.07 2.59
N LEU A 589 -12.53 -24.35 3.42
CA LEU A 589 -11.43 -23.42 3.76
C LEU A 589 -10.10 -24.11 3.47
N ARG A 590 -9.20 -23.40 2.80
CA ARG A 590 -7.78 -23.71 2.71
C ARG A 590 -7.02 -22.43 3.05
N SER A 591 -5.98 -22.50 3.87
CA SER A 591 -5.24 -21.29 4.24
C SER A 591 -3.77 -21.60 4.48
N PRO A 592 -2.84 -20.74 4.05
CA PRO A 592 -1.42 -20.88 4.36
C PRO A 592 -1.11 -20.66 5.85
N ILE A 593 -2.00 -19.98 6.58
CA ILE A 593 -1.87 -19.69 8.02
C ILE A 593 -3.16 -20.06 8.76
N ALA A 594 -3.09 -20.17 10.09
CA ALA A 594 -4.25 -20.40 10.92
C ALA A 594 -5.28 -19.26 10.81
N VAL A 595 -6.56 -19.61 10.76
CA VAL A 595 -7.70 -18.69 10.74
C VAL A 595 -8.50 -18.82 12.03
N ASP A 596 -8.95 -17.71 12.62
CA ASP A 596 -9.69 -17.75 13.89
C ASP A 596 -11.18 -17.99 13.67
N HIS A 597 -11.76 -17.42 12.61
CA HIS A 597 -13.19 -17.44 12.37
C HIS A 597 -13.53 -17.85 10.93
N LEU A 598 -14.49 -18.75 10.79
CA LEU A 598 -15.16 -19.11 9.54
C LEU A 598 -16.66 -19.00 9.76
N GLU A 599 -17.35 -18.17 8.95
CA GLU A 599 -18.72 -17.77 9.23
C GLU A 599 -19.56 -17.67 7.94
N LEU A 600 -20.80 -18.18 8.00
CA LEU A 600 -21.83 -17.79 7.04
C LEU A 600 -22.53 -16.53 7.54
N VAL A 601 -22.61 -15.52 6.69
CA VAL A 601 -23.21 -14.21 6.95
C VAL A 601 -24.37 -14.00 5.99
N SER A 602 -25.55 -13.67 6.53
CA SER A 602 -26.75 -13.31 5.75
C SER A 602 -27.25 -11.96 6.17
N ASN A 603 -27.44 -11.06 5.20
CA ASN A 603 -27.96 -9.71 5.42
C ASN A 603 -27.21 -8.93 6.53
N GLY A 604 -25.90 -9.15 6.64
CA GLY A 604 -25.04 -8.52 7.64
C GLY A 604 -24.90 -9.26 8.97
N GLU A 605 -25.73 -10.27 9.22
CA GLU A 605 -25.72 -11.03 10.47
C GLU A 605 -25.05 -12.39 10.30
N VAL A 606 -24.29 -12.82 11.32
CA VAL A 606 -23.68 -14.15 11.35
C VAL A 606 -24.75 -15.20 11.66
N VAL A 607 -25.11 -16.00 10.65
CA VAL A 607 -26.12 -17.04 10.79
C VAL A 607 -25.54 -18.41 11.15
N LYS A 608 -24.24 -18.60 10.94
CA LYS A 608 -23.54 -19.83 11.32
C LYS A 608 -22.07 -19.53 11.56
N ARG A 609 -21.54 -20.01 12.69
CA ARG A 609 -20.10 -20.09 12.96
C ARG A 609 -19.65 -21.55 12.91
N PHE A 610 -18.45 -21.76 12.37
CA PHE A 610 -17.84 -23.09 12.33
C PHE A 610 -16.73 -23.18 13.36
N ASP A 611 -16.73 -24.26 14.13
CA ASP A 611 -15.68 -24.54 15.12
C ASP A 611 -14.45 -25.10 14.41
N LEU A 612 -13.45 -24.25 14.21
CA LEU A 612 -12.18 -24.64 13.61
C LEU A 612 -11.31 -25.33 14.66
N THR A 613 -10.84 -26.54 14.36
CA THR A 613 -9.98 -27.35 15.24
C THR A 613 -8.63 -27.63 14.58
N GLY A 614 -7.66 -28.12 15.36
CA GLY A 614 -6.33 -28.45 14.87
C GLY A 614 -5.51 -27.21 14.51
N ASP A 615 -4.86 -27.25 13.35
CA ASP A 615 -4.04 -26.15 12.84
C ASP A 615 -4.85 -24.98 12.24
N ARG A 616 -6.16 -25.17 12.07
CA ARG A 616 -7.11 -24.17 11.54
C ARG A 616 -6.76 -23.66 10.15
N THR A 617 -6.01 -24.43 9.37
CA THR A 617 -5.63 -24.10 7.98
C THR A 617 -6.52 -24.80 6.97
N ARG A 618 -7.33 -25.78 7.41
CA ARG A 618 -8.21 -26.57 6.56
C ARG A 618 -9.52 -26.89 7.27
N PHE A 619 -10.63 -26.70 6.52
CA PHE A 619 -11.96 -27.07 7.00
C PHE A 619 -12.89 -27.39 5.83
N ASP A 620 -13.71 -28.41 5.96
CA ASP A 620 -14.76 -28.76 5.00
C ASP A 620 -16.02 -29.13 5.79
N ALA A 621 -17.16 -28.61 5.40
CA ALA A 621 -18.45 -28.96 6.01
C ALA A 621 -19.61 -28.82 5.01
N GLU A 622 -20.66 -29.59 5.29
CA GLU A 622 -21.97 -29.48 4.65
C GLU A 622 -23.07 -29.48 5.70
N GLY A 623 -24.21 -28.92 5.37
CA GLY A 623 -25.37 -28.86 6.27
C GLY A 623 -26.52 -28.11 5.67
N GLU A 624 -27.48 -27.76 6.53
CA GLU A 624 -28.67 -27.00 6.16
C GLU A 624 -28.79 -25.73 6.99
N LEU A 625 -29.30 -24.66 6.38
CA LEU A 625 -29.68 -23.41 7.03
C LEU A 625 -31.17 -23.17 6.83
N ASP A 626 -31.84 -22.69 7.86
CA ASP A 626 -33.21 -22.19 7.76
C ASP A 626 -33.17 -20.66 7.90
N LEU A 627 -33.37 -19.96 6.79
CA LEU A 627 -33.31 -18.51 6.71
C LEU A 627 -34.70 -17.93 6.58
N ALA A 628 -35.06 -17.01 7.50
CA ALA A 628 -36.37 -16.38 7.55
C ALA A 628 -36.62 -15.39 6.39
N HIS A 629 -35.55 -14.88 5.77
CA HIS A 629 -35.60 -13.82 4.79
C HIS A 629 -34.79 -14.15 3.55
N GLY A 630 -35.19 -13.56 2.42
CA GLY A 630 -34.37 -13.41 1.23
C GLY A 630 -33.24 -12.40 1.43
N GLY A 631 -32.64 -11.94 0.36
CA GLY A 631 -31.51 -11.02 0.37
C GLY A 631 -30.23 -11.69 -0.09
N TRP A 632 -29.27 -11.92 0.80
CA TRP A 632 -27.98 -12.48 0.41
C TRP A 632 -27.34 -13.36 1.50
N LEU A 633 -26.48 -14.29 1.08
CA LEU A 633 -25.68 -15.16 1.94
C LEU A 633 -24.27 -15.28 1.38
N LEU A 634 -23.26 -15.12 2.22
CA LEU A 634 -21.86 -15.31 1.86
C LEU A 634 -21.09 -16.08 2.95
N LEU A 635 -19.90 -16.58 2.57
CA LEU A 635 -18.92 -17.17 3.50
C LEU A 635 -17.78 -16.16 3.70
N ARG A 636 -17.38 -15.93 4.95
CA ARG A 636 -16.16 -15.17 5.27
C ARG A 636 -15.27 -15.92 6.23
N ALA A 637 -13.97 -15.65 6.15
CA ALA A 637 -12.96 -16.12 7.10
C ALA A 637 -12.09 -14.94 7.53
N TRP A 638 -11.69 -14.90 8.83
CA TRP A 638 -10.86 -13.82 9.31
C TRP A 638 -10.13 -14.19 10.61
N SER A 639 -9.07 -13.44 10.96
CA SER A 639 -8.33 -13.57 12.20
C SER A 639 -8.36 -12.30 13.03
N GLU A 640 -8.14 -12.43 14.36
CA GLU A 640 -8.15 -11.29 15.30
C GLU A 640 -6.90 -10.42 15.17
N GLY A 641 -5.78 -11.01 14.81
CA GLY A 641 -4.50 -10.32 14.76
C GLY A 641 -3.70 -10.58 13.50
N ALA A 642 -2.64 -9.79 13.32
CA ALA A 642 -1.70 -9.91 12.22
C ALA A 642 -0.82 -11.17 12.37
N ASP A 643 -0.57 -11.84 11.24
CA ASP A 643 0.50 -12.84 11.11
C ASP A 643 1.55 -12.29 10.11
N PRO A 644 2.81 -12.10 10.52
CA PRO A 644 3.85 -11.55 9.64
C PRO A 644 4.11 -12.35 8.36
N LYS A 645 3.69 -13.63 8.30
CA LYS A 645 3.81 -14.45 7.10
C LYS A 645 2.82 -14.06 6.01
N LEU A 646 1.72 -13.41 6.40
CA LEU A 646 0.69 -12.95 5.48
C LEU A 646 0.99 -11.59 4.84
N LEU A 647 1.80 -10.77 5.50
CA LEU A 647 2.19 -9.42 5.06
C LEU A 647 1.01 -8.44 4.97
N ASP A 648 -0.04 -8.62 5.78
CA ASP A 648 -1.21 -7.75 5.84
C ASP A 648 -1.69 -7.56 7.29
N LEU A 649 -2.70 -6.75 7.52
CA LEU A 649 -3.24 -6.40 8.83
C LEU A 649 -3.70 -7.64 9.62
N TYR A 650 -4.42 -8.53 8.98
CA TYR A 650 -4.91 -9.82 9.48
C TYR A 650 -5.43 -10.66 8.32
N ALA A 651 -5.51 -11.98 8.52
CA ALA A 651 -6.12 -12.85 7.53
C ALA A 651 -7.59 -12.49 7.30
N TYR A 652 -7.98 -12.30 6.04
CA TYR A 652 -9.36 -12.01 5.66
C TYR A 652 -9.68 -12.59 4.29
N ALA A 653 -10.87 -13.20 4.19
CA ALA A 653 -11.44 -13.59 2.90
C ALA A 653 -12.96 -13.49 2.97
N THR A 654 -13.58 -13.16 1.85
CA THR A 654 -15.04 -13.15 1.69
C THR A 654 -15.43 -13.63 0.31
N THR A 655 -16.38 -14.55 0.22
CA THR A 655 -17.02 -14.85 -1.08
C THR A 655 -17.91 -13.68 -1.49
N ASN A 656 -18.20 -13.57 -2.77
CA ASN A 656 -19.36 -12.82 -3.21
C ASN A 656 -20.65 -13.50 -2.70
N PRO A 657 -21.78 -12.78 -2.63
CA PRO A 657 -23.03 -13.34 -2.18
C PRO A 657 -23.63 -14.38 -3.14
N VAL A 658 -24.28 -15.40 -2.59
CA VAL A 658 -25.38 -16.09 -3.26
C VAL A 658 -26.66 -15.30 -2.95
N TRP A 659 -27.42 -14.92 -3.97
CA TRP A 659 -28.60 -14.08 -3.84
C TRP A 659 -29.85 -14.94 -3.57
N LEU A 660 -30.59 -14.56 -2.53
CA LEU A 660 -31.78 -15.27 -2.06
C LEU A 660 -33.04 -14.49 -2.45
N ALA A 661 -33.84 -15.04 -3.36
CA ALA A 661 -35.12 -14.44 -3.76
C ALA A 661 -36.14 -14.55 -2.60
N GLY A 662 -36.91 -13.51 -2.35
CA GLY A 662 -37.92 -13.46 -1.31
C GLY A 662 -37.96 -12.12 -0.59
N PRO A 663 -38.84 -11.96 0.42
CA PRO A 663 -38.86 -10.74 1.22
C PRO A 663 -37.53 -10.51 1.92
N THR A 664 -36.95 -9.32 1.74
CA THR A 664 -35.71 -8.90 2.41
C THR A 664 -36.03 -8.29 3.78
N PRO A 665 -35.04 -8.28 4.72
CA PRO A 665 -35.17 -7.48 5.94
C PRO A 665 -35.37 -6.01 5.64
N ASP A 666 -35.89 -5.26 6.64
CA ASP A 666 -35.97 -3.80 6.55
C ASP A 666 -34.55 -3.19 6.54
N ALA A 667 -34.23 -2.49 5.46
CA ALA A 667 -32.97 -1.79 5.25
C ALA A 667 -33.08 -0.26 5.41
N SER A 668 -34.16 0.23 6.05
CA SER A 668 -34.39 1.68 6.24
C SER A 668 -33.24 2.37 7.00
N ALA A 669 -32.62 1.70 7.96
CA ALA A 669 -31.47 2.21 8.69
C ALA A 669 -30.22 2.35 7.77
N ASP A 670 -30.03 1.44 6.84
CA ASP A 670 -28.94 1.50 5.87
C ASP A 670 -29.17 2.62 4.84
N ALA A 671 -30.42 2.81 4.39
CA ALA A 671 -30.79 3.95 3.55
C ALA A 671 -30.55 5.30 4.28
N ALA A 672 -30.97 5.41 5.55
CA ALA A 672 -30.75 6.60 6.35
C ALA A 672 -29.26 6.92 6.56
N TYR A 673 -28.44 5.90 6.73
CA TYR A 673 -26.98 6.03 6.83
C TYR A 673 -26.36 6.67 5.56
N PHE A 674 -26.72 6.19 4.37
CA PHE A 674 -26.21 6.77 3.12
C PHE A 674 -26.81 8.13 2.79
N ILE A 675 -28.06 8.40 3.17
CA ILE A 675 -28.66 9.74 3.06
C ILE A 675 -27.85 10.74 3.89
N ALA A 676 -27.55 10.42 5.16
CA ALA A 676 -26.74 11.26 6.02
C ALA A 676 -25.29 11.42 5.51
N TRP A 677 -24.70 10.38 4.95
CA TRP A 677 -23.38 10.48 4.32
C TRP A 677 -23.39 11.46 3.15
N ILE A 678 -24.36 11.34 2.25
CA ILE A 678 -24.46 12.24 1.09
C ILE A 678 -24.77 13.68 1.55
N ASP A 679 -25.52 13.90 2.64
CA ASP A 679 -25.69 15.23 3.22
C ASP A 679 -24.34 15.85 3.61
N ARG A 680 -23.46 15.09 4.29
CA ARG A 680 -22.10 15.54 4.64
C ARG A 680 -21.25 15.81 3.40
N LEU A 681 -21.35 14.95 2.39
CA LEU A 681 -20.64 15.12 1.13
C LEU A 681 -21.08 16.39 0.40
N ILE A 682 -22.38 16.68 0.37
CA ILE A 682 -22.92 17.92 -0.20
C ILE A 682 -22.41 19.14 0.58
N GLU A 683 -22.45 19.11 1.92
CA GLU A 683 -21.93 20.20 2.76
C GLU A 683 -20.44 20.46 2.49
N ALA A 684 -19.64 19.38 2.43
CA ALA A 684 -18.19 19.47 2.16
C ALA A 684 -17.90 19.99 0.74
N ALA A 685 -18.65 19.55 -0.28
CA ALA A 685 -18.50 20.02 -1.66
C ALA A 685 -18.95 21.47 -1.84
N ASP A 686 -20.05 21.86 -1.20
CA ASP A 686 -20.56 23.24 -1.27
C ASP A 686 -19.63 24.23 -0.58
N ALA A 687 -18.92 23.82 0.47
CA ALA A 687 -17.95 24.63 1.18
C ALA A 687 -16.62 24.86 0.40
N ARG A 688 -16.38 24.13 -0.69
CA ARG A 688 -15.19 24.31 -1.54
C ARG A 688 -15.31 25.61 -2.34
N ASP A 689 -14.23 26.35 -2.40
CA ASP A 689 -14.08 27.65 -3.11
C ASP A 689 -13.16 27.60 -4.34
N ASP A 690 -12.60 26.42 -4.61
CA ASP A 690 -11.61 26.18 -5.66
C ASP A 690 -12.18 25.43 -6.88
N TRP A 691 -13.48 25.55 -7.14
CA TRP A 691 -14.11 25.12 -8.39
C TRP A 691 -13.64 26.01 -9.56
N ASN A 692 -13.46 25.43 -10.75
CA ASN A 692 -13.10 26.23 -11.93
C ASN A 692 -14.20 27.25 -12.27
N ASP A 693 -15.49 26.82 -12.15
CA ASP A 693 -16.63 27.70 -12.31
C ASP A 693 -17.88 27.21 -11.53
N ALA A 694 -18.93 28.04 -11.53
CA ALA A 694 -20.16 27.72 -10.82
C ALA A 694 -21.00 26.62 -11.48
N SER A 695 -20.81 26.32 -12.77
CA SER A 695 -21.58 25.26 -13.45
C SER A 695 -21.11 23.88 -12.99
N GLU A 696 -19.81 23.67 -12.87
CA GLU A 696 -19.22 22.44 -12.33
C GLU A 696 -19.70 22.12 -10.91
N LYS A 697 -19.70 23.16 -10.05
CA LYS A 697 -20.23 23.04 -8.69
C LYS A 697 -21.71 22.65 -8.67
N ASN A 698 -22.53 23.37 -9.45
CA ASN A 698 -23.97 23.15 -9.49
C ASN A 698 -24.32 21.76 -10.05
N GLU A 699 -23.64 21.30 -11.08
CA GLU A 699 -23.83 19.98 -11.65
C GLU A 699 -23.45 18.87 -10.66
N THR A 700 -22.32 19.00 -9.98
CA THR A 700 -21.89 18.06 -8.95
C THR A 700 -22.89 18.00 -7.80
N LEU A 701 -23.34 19.13 -7.28
CA LEU A 701 -24.34 19.18 -6.20
C LEU A 701 -25.70 18.59 -6.64
N ALA A 702 -26.10 18.79 -7.89
CA ALA A 702 -27.30 18.18 -8.45
C ALA A 702 -27.19 16.65 -8.52
N TYR A 703 -26.06 16.13 -9.00
CA TYR A 703 -25.74 14.69 -9.03
C TYR A 703 -25.84 14.05 -7.63
N LEU A 704 -25.24 14.67 -6.62
CA LEU A 704 -25.29 14.18 -5.24
C LEU A 704 -26.72 14.18 -4.67
N ARG A 705 -27.51 15.25 -4.91
CA ARG A 705 -28.92 15.32 -4.48
C ARG A 705 -29.79 14.26 -5.16
N GLU A 706 -29.55 13.98 -6.43
CA GLU A 706 -30.27 12.91 -7.16
C GLU A 706 -29.95 11.54 -6.56
N ALA A 707 -28.68 11.24 -6.25
CA ALA A 707 -28.30 10.01 -5.56
C ALA A 707 -29.00 9.86 -4.21
N GLN A 708 -29.05 10.94 -3.40
CA GLN A 708 -29.76 10.95 -2.13
C GLN A 708 -31.26 10.68 -2.31
N ALA A 709 -31.88 11.22 -3.36
CA ALA A 709 -33.29 10.97 -3.66
C ALA A 709 -33.55 9.50 -4.03
N LYS A 710 -32.58 8.80 -4.66
CA LYS A 710 -32.66 7.36 -4.94
C LYS A 710 -32.69 6.54 -3.65
N PHE A 711 -31.82 6.84 -2.68
CA PHE A 711 -31.86 6.19 -1.35
C PHE A 711 -33.18 6.45 -0.59
N ARG A 712 -33.77 7.65 -0.69
CA ARG A 712 -35.07 7.96 -0.08
C ARG A 712 -36.23 7.17 -0.70
N LYS A 713 -36.15 6.84 -1.99
CA LYS A 713 -37.19 6.05 -2.68
C LYS A 713 -37.09 4.56 -2.39
N GLY A 714 -35.97 4.11 -1.84
CA GLY A 714 -35.61 2.69 -1.70
C GLY A 714 -35.23 2.08 -3.04
N VAL A 715 -34.25 1.18 -3.03
CA VAL A 715 -33.95 0.32 -4.19
C VAL A 715 -34.98 -0.81 -4.15
N ARG A 716 -35.79 -0.97 -5.22
CA ARG A 716 -36.75 -2.05 -5.36
C ARG A 716 -36.16 -3.22 -6.12
#